data_3db36865c68081c30df6bde422a5e5ab
#
_entry.id   3db36865c68081c30df6bde422a5e5ab
#
_cell.length_a   1.000
_cell.length_b   1.000
_cell.length_c   1.000
_cell.angle_alpha   90.00
_cell.angle_beta   90.00
_cell.angle_gamma   90.00
#
_symmetry.space_group_name_H-M   'P 1'
#
loop_
_entity.id
_entity.type
_entity.pdbx_description
1 polymer ?
#
loop_
_entity_poly.entity_id
_entity_poly.type
_entity_poly.pdbx_seq_one_letter_code
_entity_poly.pdbx_strand_id
1 'polypeptide(L)'
;MARKYPLDKFRNFGIMAHIDAGKTTTTERILFYTGRSHKIGEVHEGAATMDWMVQEQERGITITSAATTCMWNGHELNIIDTPGHVDFTVEVERSLRVLDGAVTVLDAKSGVEPQTETVWRQADKYKVPRMIYVNKMDATGADFFRCVNTVRDRLKANAVPIQIPVGSESEFRGMIDLISNHAIITYDDLGKDVRIEEIPAELADQAEEYRMAMIEAIAETDETLMEKYLEGEELTEEELHAALRKATIANEIVPCICGSSYKNKGVQEMINGVVAYLPSPLDIPPVTGTNLDGEEDTRPASDDAPMSALAFKIATDPFVGKLAFTRIYSGIMNSGSYVLNSTKGKKERIGRLVKMHSNTREEVDALEAGELGAIIGLKNTTTGDTLCDENAPIILESMEFPEPVIEVAIEPKTKAGQEKMGLALAKLAEEDPTFKTWTDQETGQTIIAGMGELHLDIIVDRLQREFKVECNVGAPQVAYKETIRTAVKAEAKYAKQSGGKGQYGHAVIEMEPTEGEYVFENAIVGGAIPKEYIPAIDAGIQEAAKNGIIAGYEVINFRVKLVHGSYHEVDSSEMAFKIAGSMAFKNAMQKASPVLLEPMRKVEVTVPEEYMGDVIGDINSRRGRMEGMEAVNGAQVIRAFVPLSEMFGYATTLRSRSQGRGVYSMVFDHYEEVPKNIQEQIAGNRAK
;
A
#
# COMPACT_ATOMS: atom_id res chain seq x y z
N MET A 1 19.49 15.87 -29.30
CA MET A 1 20.75 15.07 -29.42
C MET A 1 20.33 13.66 -29.76
N ALA A 2 21.18 12.90 -30.44
CA ALA A 2 20.87 11.50 -30.69
C ALA A 2 20.87 10.74 -29.34
N ARG A 3 19.90 9.90 -29.14
CA ARG A 3 19.75 9.01 -27.97
C ARG A 3 21.01 8.18 -27.75
N LYS A 4 21.47 8.04 -26.52
CA LYS A 4 22.69 7.28 -26.20
C LYS A 4 22.51 5.78 -26.46
N TYR A 5 21.34 5.24 -26.16
CA TYR A 5 20.96 3.86 -26.41
C TYR A 5 19.57 3.83 -27.07
N PRO A 6 19.36 2.98 -28.10
CA PRO A 6 18.04 2.81 -28.69
C PRO A 6 17.07 2.12 -27.73
N LEU A 7 15.78 2.39 -27.87
CA LEU A 7 14.72 1.92 -26.93
C LEU A 7 14.65 0.39 -26.80
N ASP A 8 14.97 -0.37 -27.85
CA ASP A 8 15.01 -1.84 -27.81
C ASP A 8 16.10 -2.37 -26.89
N LYS A 9 17.10 -1.55 -26.53
CA LYS A 9 18.20 -1.86 -25.62
C LYS A 9 17.93 -1.49 -24.15
N PHE A 10 16.71 -1.02 -23.83
CA PHE A 10 16.31 -0.75 -22.44
C PHE A 10 15.62 -1.96 -21.80
N ARG A 11 15.88 -2.18 -20.52
CA ARG A 11 15.13 -3.12 -19.67
C ARG A 11 14.79 -2.44 -18.36
N ASN A 12 13.51 -2.14 -18.17
CA ASN A 12 13.00 -1.59 -16.93
C ASN A 12 12.35 -2.73 -16.14
N PHE A 13 13.01 -3.25 -15.14
CA PHE A 13 12.52 -4.41 -14.42
C PHE A 13 12.64 -4.27 -12.91
N GLY A 14 11.73 -4.95 -12.20
CA GLY A 14 11.72 -5.05 -10.75
C GLY A 14 12.23 -6.40 -10.28
N ILE A 15 12.77 -6.40 -9.06
CA ILE A 15 13.09 -7.64 -8.35
C ILE A 15 12.08 -7.82 -7.24
N MET A 16 11.30 -8.90 -7.33
CA MET A 16 10.23 -9.25 -6.39
C MET A 16 10.64 -10.49 -5.61
N ALA A 17 10.38 -10.52 -4.32
CA ALA A 17 10.71 -11.69 -3.51
C ALA A 17 9.94 -11.69 -2.19
N HIS A 18 9.80 -12.87 -1.59
CA HIS A 18 9.48 -12.99 -0.17
C HIS A 18 10.63 -12.47 0.70
N ILE A 19 10.35 -12.11 1.97
CA ILE A 19 11.37 -11.75 2.95
C ILE A 19 12.40 -12.87 3.02
N ASP A 20 13.67 -12.51 3.10
CA ASP A 20 14.82 -13.42 3.18
C ASP A 20 15.03 -14.34 1.97
N ALA A 21 14.28 -14.25 0.86
CA ALA A 21 14.58 -15.03 -0.35
C ALA A 21 15.90 -14.62 -1.03
N GLY A 22 16.53 -13.55 -0.58
CA GLY A 22 17.84 -13.09 -1.07
C GLY A 22 17.73 -11.99 -2.14
N LYS A 23 16.64 -11.21 -2.12
CA LYS A 23 16.41 -10.11 -3.08
C LYS A 23 17.54 -9.09 -3.07
N THR A 24 17.83 -8.46 -1.93
CA THR A 24 18.88 -7.43 -1.80
C THR A 24 20.26 -7.99 -2.17
N THR A 25 20.56 -9.23 -1.73
CA THR A 25 21.80 -9.90 -2.12
C THR A 25 21.90 -10.05 -3.63
N THR A 26 20.81 -10.43 -4.31
CA THR A 26 20.76 -10.57 -5.77
C THR A 26 21.00 -9.22 -6.46
N THR A 27 20.35 -8.16 -6.00
CA THR A 27 20.53 -6.79 -6.52
C THR A 27 21.98 -6.32 -6.35
N GLU A 28 22.57 -6.50 -5.18
CA GLU A 28 23.98 -6.16 -4.93
C GLU A 28 24.94 -6.92 -5.86
N ARG A 29 24.67 -8.19 -6.17
CA ARG A 29 25.48 -8.97 -7.14
C ARG A 29 25.33 -8.45 -8.56
N ILE A 30 24.12 -8.02 -8.95
CA ILE A 30 23.92 -7.37 -10.26
C ILE A 30 24.77 -6.10 -10.34
N LEU A 31 24.76 -5.25 -9.30
CA LEU A 31 25.56 -4.03 -9.26
C LEU A 31 27.07 -4.32 -9.31
N PHE A 32 27.52 -5.38 -8.66
CA PHE A 32 28.91 -5.81 -8.69
C PHE A 32 29.34 -6.26 -10.11
N TYR A 33 28.58 -7.17 -10.74
CA TYR A 33 28.94 -7.67 -12.08
C TYR A 33 28.82 -6.63 -13.18
N THR A 34 27.93 -5.66 -13.02
CA THR A 34 27.79 -4.53 -13.96
C THR A 34 28.80 -3.40 -13.72
N GLY A 35 29.72 -3.59 -12.76
CA GLY A 35 30.79 -2.62 -12.46
C GLY A 35 30.35 -1.34 -11.75
N ARG A 36 29.11 -1.30 -11.23
CA ARG A 36 28.59 -0.16 -10.45
C ARG A 36 29.09 -0.18 -9.00
N SER A 37 29.35 -1.33 -8.44
CA SER A 37 29.97 -1.50 -7.12
C SER A 37 31.35 -2.14 -7.27
N HIS A 38 32.35 -1.63 -6.54
CA HIS A 38 33.69 -2.20 -6.49
C HIS A 38 33.85 -3.26 -5.38
N LYS A 39 32.89 -3.34 -4.47
CA LYS A 39 32.85 -4.31 -3.38
C LYS A 39 31.51 -5.01 -3.39
N ILE A 40 31.53 -6.26 -3.01
CA ILE A 40 30.31 -7.03 -2.75
C ILE A 40 29.73 -6.51 -1.44
N GLY A 41 28.52 -5.87 -1.50
CA GLY A 41 27.78 -5.47 -0.32
C GLY A 41 27.14 -6.68 0.36
N GLU A 42 27.32 -6.82 1.67
CA GLU A 42 26.67 -7.86 2.47
C GLU A 42 25.55 -7.23 3.31
N VAL A 43 24.34 -7.78 3.20
CA VAL A 43 23.13 -7.29 3.88
C VAL A 43 23.31 -7.37 5.41
N HIS A 44 23.87 -8.46 5.90
CA HIS A 44 24.10 -8.69 7.33
C HIS A 44 25.14 -7.75 7.98
N GLU A 45 25.97 -7.10 7.16
CA GLU A 45 26.96 -6.13 7.61
C GLU A 45 26.47 -4.67 7.48
N GLY A 46 25.22 -4.47 7.01
CA GLY A 46 24.68 -3.14 6.75
C GLY A 46 25.38 -2.39 5.60
N ALA A 47 26.08 -3.13 4.74
CA ALA A 47 26.88 -2.59 3.65
C ALA A 47 26.18 -2.59 2.29
N ALA A 48 24.90 -2.97 2.24
CA ALA A 48 24.12 -3.01 1.02
C ALA A 48 23.88 -1.59 0.47
N THR A 49 24.17 -1.39 -0.80
CA THR A 49 24.10 -0.08 -1.46
C THR A 49 22.65 0.37 -1.73
N MET A 50 21.74 -0.59 -1.91
CA MET A 50 20.32 -0.33 -2.20
C MET A 50 19.51 -0.04 -0.94
N ASP A 51 19.86 -0.58 0.21
CA ASP A 51 19.23 -0.30 1.49
C ASP A 51 19.86 0.97 2.10
N TRP A 52 19.40 2.12 1.66
CA TRP A 52 20.01 3.42 2.02
C TRP A 52 19.45 4.03 3.32
N MET A 53 18.28 3.59 3.77
CA MET A 53 17.70 4.04 5.03
C MET A 53 18.34 3.32 6.21
N VAL A 54 18.59 4.05 7.30
CA VAL A 54 19.13 3.45 8.54
C VAL A 54 18.22 2.34 9.06
N GLN A 55 16.90 2.51 8.92
CA GLN A 55 15.91 1.52 9.33
C GLN A 55 15.98 0.23 8.49
N GLU A 56 16.29 0.34 7.20
CA GLU A 56 16.52 -0.82 6.32
C GLU A 56 17.77 -1.59 6.75
N GLN A 57 18.85 -0.88 6.98
CA GLN A 57 20.13 -1.46 7.42
C GLN A 57 20.04 -2.13 8.78
N GLU A 58 19.42 -1.49 9.78
CA GLU A 58 19.25 -2.02 11.12
C GLU A 58 18.34 -3.25 11.18
N ARG A 59 17.30 -3.30 10.31
CA ARG A 59 16.30 -4.38 10.30
C ARG A 59 16.59 -5.46 9.26
N GLY A 60 17.52 -5.22 8.34
CA GLY A 60 17.87 -6.13 7.24
C GLY A 60 16.75 -6.36 6.22
N ILE A 61 15.83 -5.40 6.08
CA ILE A 61 14.67 -5.47 5.16
C ILE A 61 14.60 -4.21 4.29
N THR A 62 14.21 -4.37 3.04
CA THR A 62 13.89 -3.23 2.17
C THR A 62 12.52 -2.66 2.54
N ILE A 63 12.46 -1.38 2.82
CA ILE A 63 11.25 -0.65 3.21
C ILE A 63 10.73 0.18 2.04
N THR A 64 11.64 0.92 1.38
CA THR A 64 11.31 1.76 0.24
C THR A 64 11.94 1.22 -1.04
N SER A 65 11.21 1.32 -2.15
CA SER A 65 11.78 0.95 -3.46
C SER A 65 12.94 1.89 -3.81
N ALA A 66 14.05 1.32 -4.23
CA ALA A 66 15.23 2.04 -4.72
C ALA A 66 15.40 1.76 -6.22
N ALA A 67 15.73 2.81 -6.99
CA ALA A 67 15.98 2.68 -8.41
C ALA A 67 17.47 2.84 -8.71
N THR A 68 17.99 2.03 -9.60
CA THR A 68 19.37 2.13 -10.07
C THR A 68 19.50 1.79 -11.55
N THR A 69 20.46 2.39 -12.21
CA THR A 69 20.75 2.14 -13.63
C THR A 69 22.12 1.53 -13.78
N CYS A 70 22.23 0.46 -14.55
CA CYS A 70 23.48 -0.21 -14.86
C CYS A 70 23.52 -0.67 -16.33
N MET A 71 24.68 -1.16 -16.77
CA MET A 71 24.89 -1.57 -18.16
C MET A 71 25.28 -3.03 -18.22
N TRP A 72 24.69 -3.79 -19.15
CA TRP A 72 25.03 -5.20 -19.40
C TRP A 72 24.83 -5.56 -20.86
N ASN A 73 25.84 -6.15 -21.48
CA ASN A 73 25.78 -6.61 -22.87
C ASN A 73 25.17 -5.59 -23.85
N GLY A 74 25.58 -4.30 -23.73
CA GLY A 74 25.09 -3.24 -24.59
C GLY A 74 23.65 -2.79 -24.34
N HIS A 75 23.04 -3.20 -23.22
CA HIS A 75 21.72 -2.79 -22.76
C HIS A 75 21.82 -1.90 -21.54
N GLU A 76 20.93 -0.94 -21.43
CA GLU A 76 20.70 -0.17 -20.22
C GLU A 76 19.63 -0.86 -19.37
N LEU A 77 20.03 -1.24 -18.16
CA LEU A 77 19.19 -1.93 -17.20
C LEU A 77 18.77 -0.95 -16.10
N ASN A 78 17.49 -0.69 -16.00
CA ASN A 78 16.90 0.09 -14.92
C ASN A 78 16.23 -0.86 -13.94
N ILE A 79 16.79 -0.97 -12.75
CA ILE A 79 16.35 -1.91 -11.71
C ILE A 79 15.59 -1.13 -10.65
N ILE A 80 14.38 -1.58 -10.32
CA ILE A 80 13.67 -1.13 -9.13
C ILE A 80 13.65 -2.27 -8.13
N ASP A 81 14.34 -2.07 -7.02
CA ASP A 81 14.31 -2.99 -5.89
C ASP A 81 13.05 -2.74 -5.06
N THR A 82 12.17 -3.75 -4.94
CA THR A 82 10.87 -3.60 -4.29
C THR A 82 10.88 -4.20 -2.88
N PRO A 83 10.14 -3.64 -1.91
CA PRO A 83 10.01 -4.25 -0.59
C PRO A 83 9.42 -5.65 -0.65
N GLY A 84 9.83 -6.51 0.28
CA GLY A 84 9.29 -7.86 0.41
C GLY A 84 8.24 -8.02 1.51
N HIS A 85 8.01 -6.99 2.34
CA HIS A 85 7.12 -7.07 3.50
C HIS A 85 5.68 -6.63 3.15
N VAL A 86 4.67 -7.32 3.71
CA VAL A 86 3.25 -7.05 3.45
C VAL A 86 2.80 -5.62 3.79
N ASP A 87 3.43 -4.97 4.75
CA ASP A 87 3.11 -3.59 5.13
C ASP A 87 3.49 -2.57 4.05
N PHE A 88 4.35 -2.98 3.11
CA PHE A 88 4.86 -2.15 2.02
C PHE A 88 4.42 -2.62 0.63
N THR A 89 3.33 -3.39 0.55
CA THR A 89 2.79 -3.88 -0.73
C THR A 89 2.47 -2.76 -1.72
N VAL A 90 2.18 -1.57 -1.22
CA VAL A 90 1.93 -0.37 -2.03
C VAL A 90 3.19 0.11 -2.76
N GLU A 91 4.35 0.02 -2.12
CA GLU A 91 5.62 0.31 -2.79
C GLU A 91 5.87 -0.68 -3.95
N VAL A 92 5.47 -1.94 -3.76
CA VAL A 92 5.52 -2.95 -4.82
C VAL A 92 4.56 -2.58 -5.95
N GLU A 93 3.33 -2.22 -5.64
CA GLU A 93 2.30 -1.85 -6.62
C GLU A 93 2.70 -0.62 -7.45
N ARG A 94 3.24 0.43 -6.80
CA ARG A 94 3.80 1.59 -7.49
C ARG A 94 4.90 1.21 -8.46
N SER A 95 5.79 0.33 -8.04
CA SER A 95 6.90 -0.15 -8.86
C SER A 95 6.40 -0.96 -10.04
N LEU A 96 5.49 -1.90 -9.83
CA LEU A 96 4.90 -2.74 -10.88
C LEU A 96 4.18 -1.92 -11.96
N ARG A 97 3.59 -0.79 -11.59
CA ARG A 97 2.88 0.10 -12.54
C ARG A 97 3.83 0.72 -13.58
N VAL A 98 5.09 0.91 -13.23
CA VAL A 98 6.08 1.59 -14.07
C VAL A 98 7.15 0.66 -14.65
N LEU A 99 7.10 -0.63 -14.31
CA LEU A 99 8.02 -1.64 -14.81
C LEU A 99 7.49 -2.27 -16.10
N ASP A 100 8.41 -2.66 -16.95
CA ASP A 100 8.11 -3.41 -18.17
C ASP A 100 8.19 -4.91 -17.94
N GLY A 101 8.99 -5.36 -16.97
CA GLY A 101 9.14 -6.76 -16.60
C GLY A 101 9.57 -6.93 -15.14
N ALA A 102 9.64 -8.18 -14.67
CA ALA A 102 10.09 -8.49 -13.32
C ALA A 102 10.84 -9.80 -13.21
N VAL A 103 11.72 -9.89 -12.21
CA VAL A 103 12.37 -11.13 -11.78
C VAL A 103 11.81 -11.49 -10.41
N THR A 104 11.18 -12.65 -10.29
CA THR A 104 10.70 -13.19 -9.02
C THR A 104 11.76 -14.10 -8.44
N VAL A 105 12.33 -13.71 -7.31
CA VAL A 105 13.36 -14.49 -6.59
C VAL A 105 12.67 -15.39 -5.58
N LEU A 106 12.88 -16.69 -5.69
CA LEU A 106 12.34 -17.71 -4.79
C LEU A 106 13.47 -18.38 -4.01
N ASP A 107 13.23 -18.70 -2.76
CA ASP A 107 14.10 -19.54 -1.96
C ASP A 107 13.94 -21.01 -2.40
N ALA A 108 15.02 -21.68 -2.83
CA ALA A 108 15.00 -23.05 -3.31
C ALA A 108 14.48 -24.06 -2.26
N LYS A 109 14.58 -23.72 -0.98
CA LYS A 109 14.05 -24.52 0.12
C LYS A 109 12.55 -24.33 0.35
N SER A 110 12.06 -23.09 0.30
CA SER A 110 10.67 -22.76 0.65
C SER A 110 9.73 -22.78 -0.56
N GLY A 111 10.23 -22.41 -1.74
CA GLY A 111 9.40 -22.24 -2.94
C GLY A 111 8.50 -21.01 -2.85
N VAL A 112 7.25 -21.15 -3.29
CA VAL A 112 6.26 -20.07 -3.21
C VAL A 112 5.76 -19.91 -1.78
N GLU A 113 5.89 -18.70 -1.24
CA GLU A 113 5.46 -18.29 0.10
C GLU A 113 4.31 -17.27 0.02
N PRO A 114 3.58 -17.00 1.12
CA PRO A 114 2.37 -16.16 1.06
C PRO A 114 2.58 -14.76 0.47
N GLN A 115 3.72 -14.13 0.76
CA GLN A 115 4.03 -12.81 0.19
C GLN A 115 4.31 -12.90 -1.32
N THR A 116 4.93 -14.00 -1.77
CA THR A 116 5.11 -14.28 -3.20
C THR A 116 3.76 -14.31 -3.92
N GLU A 117 2.76 -14.98 -3.34
CA GLU A 117 1.41 -15.03 -3.91
C GLU A 117 0.77 -13.63 -4.02
N THR A 118 0.97 -12.79 -3.01
CA THR A 118 0.43 -11.42 -2.99
C THR A 118 1.06 -10.56 -4.09
N VAL A 119 2.38 -10.54 -4.16
CA VAL A 119 3.12 -9.76 -5.17
C VAL A 119 2.87 -10.30 -6.58
N TRP A 120 2.72 -11.62 -6.71
CA TRP A 120 2.39 -12.25 -7.98
C TRP A 120 1.04 -11.81 -8.51
N ARG A 121 -0.01 -11.79 -7.65
CA ARG A 121 -1.34 -11.29 -8.02
C ARG A 121 -1.33 -9.81 -8.42
N GLN A 122 -0.52 -9.00 -7.75
CA GLN A 122 -0.35 -7.59 -8.13
C GLN A 122 0.30 -7.48 -9.52
N ALA A 123 1.32 -8.30 -9.81
CA ALA A 123 1.94 -8.34 -11.13
C ALA A 123 0.97 -8.83 -12.22
N ASP A 124 0.06 -9.76 -11.91
CA ASP A 124 -1.01 -10.20 -12.82
C ASP A 124 -1.98 -9.05 -13.15
N LYS A 125 -2.36 -8.25 -12.15
CA LYS A 125 -3.22 -7.06 -12.33
C LYS A 125 -2.65 -6.12 -13.39
N TYR A 126 -1.35 -5.90 -13.38
CA TYR A 126 -0.66 -5.02 -14.33
C TYR A 126 -0.10 -5.76 -15.56
N LYS A 127 -0.37 -7.07 -15.70
CA LYS A 127 0.11 -7.93 -16.79
C LYS A 127 1.62 -7.85 -17.01
N VAL A 128 2.40 -7.72 -15.94
CA VAL A 128 3.86 -7.58 -16.01
C VAL A 128 4.49 -8.92 -16.38
N PRO A 129 5.23 -9.02 -17.51
CA PRO A 129 6.00 -10.20 -17.87
C PRO A 129 7.07 -10.54 -16.82
N ARG A 130 7.24 -11.82 -16.55
CA ARG A 130 8.08 -12.29 -15.43
C ARG A 130 8.97 -13.45 -15.82
N MET A 131 10.10 -13.54 -15.12
CA MET A 131 10.92 -14.73 -15.02
C MET A 131 11.16 -15.09 -13.56
N ILE A 132 11.47 -16.34 -13.28
CA ILE A 132 11.75 -16.85 -11.94
C ILE A 132 13.23 -17.17 -11.80
N TYR A 133 13.80 -16.68 -10.70
CA TYR A 133 15.14 -17.02 -10.26
C TYR A 133 15.07 -17.80 -8.94
N VAL A 134 15.31 -19.10 -9.00
CA VAL A 134 15.38 -19.97 -7.83
C VAL A 134 16.74 -19.81 -7.19
N ASN A 135 16.78 -19.04 -6.12
CA ASN A 135 17.98 -18.64 -5.39
C ASN A 135 18.27 -19.59 -4.21
N LYS A 136 19.45 -19.47 -3.64
CA LYS A 136 19.92 -20.25 -2.50
C LYS A 136 20.03 -21.76 -2.79
N MET A 137 20.43 -22.11 -3.99
CA MET A 137 20.69 -23.50 -4.35
C MET A 137 21.78 -24.17 -3.52
N ASP A 138 22.60 -23.37 -2.80
CA ASP A 138 23.62 -23.80 -1.84
C ASP A 138 23.10 -24.11 -0.43
N ALA A 139 21.85 -23.77 -0.15
CA ALA A 139 21.26 -23.95 1.18
C ALA A 139 20.82 -25.40 1.42
N THR A 140 20.93 -25.86 2.68
CA THR A 140 20.46 -27.19 3.05
C THR A 140 18.95 -27.33 2.86
N GLY A 141 18.55 -28.35 2.11
CA GLY A 141 17.16 -28.61 1.72
C GLY A 141 16.73 -27.88 0.44
N ALA A 142 17.68 -27.32 -0.32
CA ALA A 142 17.41 -26.71 -1.62
C ALA A 142 16.95 -27.75 -2.63
N ASP A 143 15.81 -27.51 -3.29
CA ASP A 143 15.22 -28.35 -4.32
C ASP A 143 14.56 -27.49 -5.39
N PHE A 144 15.25 -27.36 -6.52
CA PHE A 144 14.80 -26.58 -7.67
C PHE A 144 13.47 -27.08 -8.24
N PHE A 145 13.34 -28.38 -8.43
CA PHE A 145 12.17 -28.99 -9.10
C PHE A 145 10.91 -28.86 -8.24
N ARG A 146 11.04 -29.08 -6.94
CA ARG A 146 9.98 -28.84 -5.99
C ARG A 146 9.58 -27.36 -6.00
N CYS A 147 10.53 -26.44 -6.00
CA CYS A 147 10.29 -25.02 -6.05
C CYS A 147 9.47 -24.62 -7.29
N VAL A 148 9.86 -25.08 -8.49
CA VAL A 148 9.12 -24.86 -9.75
C VAL A 148 7.71 -25.45 -9.68
N ASN A 149 7.53 -26.63 -9.09
CA ASN A 149 6.21 -27.23 -8.94
C ASN A 149 5.31 -26.40 -8.00
N THR A 150 5.84 -25.79 -6.94
CA THR A 150 5.03 -24.88 -6.11
C THR A 150 4.51 -23.68 -6.90
N VAL A 151 5.22 -23.19 -7.91
CA VAL A 151 4.77 -22.13 -8.81
C VAL A 151 3.57 -22.58 -9.63
N ARG A 152 3.66 -23.77 -10.21
CA ARG A 152 2.57 -24.35 -11.00
C ARG A 152 1.32 -24.61 -10.15
N ASP A 153 1.52 -25.15 -8.95
CA ASP A 153 0.43 -25.56 -8.07
C ASP A 153 -0.27 -24.37 -7.39
N ARG A 154 0.49 -23.40 -6.88
CA ARG A 154 -0.03 -22.31 -6.06
C ARG A 154 -0.33 -21.04 -6.86
N LEU A 155 0.50 -20.73 -7.87
CA LEU A 155 0.32 -19.53 -8.69
C LEU A 155 -0.41 -19.80 -10.01
N LYS A 156 -0.61 -21.10 -10.36
CA LYS A 156 -1.23 -21.54 -11.62
C LYS A 156 -0.52 -20.97 -12.87
N ALA A 157 0.78 -20.69 -12.74
CA ALA A 157 1.59 -20.15 -13.82
C ALA A 157 2.26 -21.28 -14.61
N ASN A 158 2.43 -21.07 -15.92
CA ASN A 158 3.15 -21.97 -16.79
C ASN A 158 4.67 -21.79 -16.61
N ALA A 159 5.18 -22.29 -15.49
CA ALA A 159 6.60 -22.22 -15.13
C ALA A 159 7.40 -23.28 -15.91
N VAL A 160 8.30 -22.83 -16.78
CA VAL A 160 9.10 -23.67 -17.64
C VAL A 160 10.59 -23.55 -17.29
N PRO A 161 11.23 -24.58 -16.74
CA PRO A 161 12.68 -24.60 -16.57
C PRO A 161 13.41 -24.42 -17.92
N ILE A 162 14.25 -23.40 -18.00
CA ILE A 162 15.19 -23.20 -19.11
C ILE A 162 16.61 -23.52 -18.69
N GLN A 163 16.80 -23.73 -17.39
CA GLN A 163 18.02 -24.23 -16.77
C GLN A 163 17.66 -25.29 -15.74
N ILE A 164 18.55 -26.23 -15.51
CA ILE A 164 18.50 -27.14 -14.36
C ILE A 164 19.81 -27.10 -13.58
N PRO A 165 19.80 -27.29 -12.24
CA PRO A 165 21.01 -27.19 -11.44
C PRO A 165 21.98 -28.34 -11.64
N VAL A 166 23.29 -28.06 -11.54
CA VAL A 166 24.36 -29.06 -11.43
C VAL A 166 24.73 -29.16 -9.94
N GLY A 167 24.19 -30.19 -9.30
CA GLY A 167 24.28 -30.37 -7.84
C GLY A 167 23.29 -29.52 -7.07
N SER A 168 23.26 -29.71 -5.75
CA SER A 168 22.46 -28.95 -4.81
C SER A 168 23.21 -28.82 -3.48
N GLU A 169 22.78 -27.89 -2.63
CA GLU A 169 23.43 -27.64 -1.34
C GLU A 169 24.93 -27.34 -1.50
N SER A 170 25.78 -27.98 -0.71
CA SER A 170 27.24 -27.83 -0.78
C SER A 170 27.85 -28.24 -2.12
N GLU A 171 27.17 -29.12 -2.89
CA GLU A 171 27.60 -29.64 -4.19
C GLU A 171 27.11 -28.79 -5.38
N PHE A 172 26.39 -27.69 -5.12
CA PHE A 172 25.92 -26.79 -6.18
C PHE A 172 27.11 -26.11 -6.87
N ARG A 173 27.35 -26.43 -8.14
CA ARG A 173 28.49 -25.92 -8.91
C ARG A 173 28.10 -24.99 -10.05
N GLY A 174 26.88 -25.07 -10.53
CA GLY A 174 26.41 -24.31 -11.69
C GLY A 174 25.08 -24.83 -12.20
N MET A 175 24.83 -24.66 -13.48
CA MET A 175 23.59 -25.07 -14.13
C MET A 175 23.84 -25.65 -15.51
N ILE A 176 22.86 -26.39 -16.02
CA ILE A 176 22.76 -26.78 -17.42
C ILE A 176 21.79 -25.82 -18.09
N ASP A 177 22.24 -25.14 -19.13
CA ASP A 177 21.40 -24.37 -20.03
C ASP A 177 20.75 -25.34 -21.04
N LEU A 178 19.43 -25.45 -20.97
CA LEU A 178 18.66 -26.38 -21.80
C LEU A 178 18.51 -25.91 -23.26
N ILE A 179 18.70 -24.62 -23.54
CA ILE A 179 18.61 -24.09 -24.90
C ILE A 179 19.91 -24.41 -25.65
N SER A 180 21.03 -23.98 -25.12
CA SER A 180 22.34 -24.28 -25.73
C SER A 180 22.84 -25.71 -25.49
N ASN A 181 22.18 -26.46 -24.60
CA ASN A 181 22.50 -27.83 -24.22
C ASN A 181 23.94 -28.03 -23.70
N HIS A 182 24.39 -27.11 -22.85
CA HIS A 182 25.70 -27.11 -22.22
C HIS A 182 25.62 -26.87 -20.71
N ALA A 183 26.63 -27.33 -19.98
CA ALA A 183 26.79 -27.02 -18.57
C ALA A 183 27.60 -25.73 -18.39
N ILE A 184 27.14 -24.87 -17.46
CA ILE A 184 27.81 -23.63 -17.08
C ILE A 184 28.28 -23.81 -15.65
N ILE A 185 29.59 -23.98 -15.46
CA ILE A 185 30.20 -24.31 -14.16
C ILE A 185 31.04 -23.15 -13.65
N THR A 186 30.87 -22.79 -12.38
CA THR A 186 31.63 -21.76 -11.71
C THR A 186 32.74 -22.38 -10.85
N TYR A 187 33.95 -21.91 -11.03
CA TYR A 187 35.16 -22.46 -10.39
C TYR A 187 35.78 -21.58 -9.32
N ASP A 188 35.35 -20.35 -9.19
CA ASP A 188 35.83 -19.41 -8.15
C ASP A 188 34.72 -18.85 -7.26
N ASP A 189 35.09 -18.37 -6.09
CA ASP A 189 34.14 -17.82 -5.12
C ASP A 189 33.55 -16.44 -5.53
N LEU A 190 34.18 -15.75 -6.49
CA LEU A 190 33.72 -14.46 -7.00
C LEU A 190 32.83 -14.57 -8.25
N GLY A 191 32.62 -15.80 -8.75
CA GLY A 191 31.80 -16.03 -9.94
C GLY A 191 32.41 -15.45 -11.23
N LYS A 192 33.73 -15.29 -11.30
CA LYS A 192 34.44 -14.74 -12.46
C LYS A 192 35.02 -15.82 -13.38
N ASP A 193 35.45 -16.98 -12.85
CA ASP A 193 35.88 -18.14 -13.62
C ASP A 193 34.67 -19.02 -13.89
N VAL A 194 33.91 -18.67 -14.93
CA VAL A 194 32.76 -19.44 -15.42
C VAL A 194 33.11 -20.11 -16.71
N ARG A 195 32.90 -21.43 -16.80
CA ARG A 195 33.25 -22.22 -17.98
C ARG A 195 32.04 -22.94 -18.53
N ILE A 196 31.96 -22.98 -19.85
CA ILE A 196 30.97 -23.76 -20.61
C ILE A 196 31.61 -25.14 -20.89
N GLU A 197 30.93 -26.18 -20.47
CA GLU A 197 31.41 -27.56 -20.54
C GLU A 197 30.31 -28.48 -21.08
N GLU A 198 30.70 -29.72 -21.42
CA GLU A 198 29.71 -30.74 -21.74
C GLU A 198 28.89 -31.11 -20.50
N ILE A 199 27.64 -31.52 -20.73
CA ILE A 199 26.74 -31.95 -19.66
C ILE A 199 27.35 -33.18 -18.95
N PRO A 200 27.45 -33.17 -17.60
CA PRO A 200 27.89 -34.32 -16.83
C PRO A 200 27.07 -35.58 -17.17
N ALA A 201 27.75 -36.70 -17.38
CA ALA A 201 27.11 -37.94 -17.85
C ALA A 201 25.96 -38.39 -16.92
N GLU A 202 26.08 -38.14 -15.60
CA GLU A 202 25.06 -38.47 -14.61
C GLU A 202 23.78 -37.61 -14.70
N LEU A 203 23.83 -36.47 -15.38
CA LEU A 203 22.72 -35.56 -15.58
C LEU A 203 22.18 -35.55 -17.02
N ALA A 204 22.80 -36.31 -17.94
CA ALA A 204 22.46 -36.29 -19.35
C ALA A 204 21.00 -36.68 -19.63
N ASP A 205 20.52 -37.76 -19.02
CA ASP A 205 19.13 -38.23 -19.19
C ASP A 205 18.12 -37.19 -18.63
N GLN A 206 18.41 -36.62 -17.47
CA GLN A 206 17.56 -35.57 -16.86
C GLN A 206 17.56 -34.30 -17.71
N ALA A 207 18.72 -33.89 -18.21
CA ALA A 207 18.84 -32.72 -19.07
C ALA A 207 18.03 -32.91 -20.37
N GLU A 208 18.09 -34.09 -20.97
CA GLU A 208 17.31 -34.40 -22.18
C GLU A 208 15.81 -34.37 -21.91
N GLU A 209 15.35 -34.99 -20.81
CA GLU A 209 13.93 -34.93 -20.39
C GLU A 209 13.41 -33.50 -20.25
N TYR A 210 14.13 -32.65 -19.48
CA TYR A 210 13.73 -31.26 -19.28
C TYR A 210 13.87 -30.39 -20.53
N ARG A 211 14.89 -30.69 -21.40
CA ARG A 211 15.03 -30.02 -22.68
C ARG A 211 13.84 -30.31 -23.60
N MET A 212 13.42 -31.55 -23.70
CA MET A 212 12.26 -31.96 -24.52
C MET A 212 10.99 -31.28 -24.00
N ALA A 213 10.75 -31.30 -22.69
CA ALA A 213 9.60 -30.61 -22.07
C ALA A 213 9.61 -29.08 -22.30
N MET A 214 10.78 -28.46 -22.27
CA MET A 214 10.96 -27.04 -22.57
C MET A 214 10.64 -26.74 -24.04
N ILE A 215 11.19 -27.53 -24.97
CA ILE A 215 10.95 -27.34 -26.40
C ILE A 215 9.47 -27.52 -26.74
N GLU A 216 8.81 -28.52 -26.18
CA GLU A 216 7.38 -28.75 -26.35
C GLU A 216 6.57 -27.55 -25.84
N ALA A 217 6.84 -27.05 -24.61
CA ALA A 217 6.16 -25.90 -24.04
C ALA A 217 6.36 -24.61 -24.86
N ILE A 218 7.56 -24.41 -25.46
CA ILE A 218 7.83 -23.26 -26.34
C ILE A 218 7.11 -23.44 -27.68
N ALA A 219 7.15 -24.64 -28.27
CA ALA A 219 6.49 -24.92 -29.54
C ALA A 219 4.95 -24.72 -29.47
N GLU A 220 4.33 -25.07 -28.35
CA GLU A 220 2.89 -24.85 -28.12
C GLU A 220 2.46 -23.38 -28.25
N THR A 221 3.37 -22.43 -28.11
CA THR A 221 3.07 -20.99 -28.19
C THR A 221 3.19 -20.41 -29.61
N ASP A 222 3.65 -21.19 -30.58
CA ASP A 222 3.87 -20.71 -31.96
C ASP A 222 3.51 -21.80 -32.96
N GLU A 223 2.52 -21.56 -33.83
CA GLU A 223 2.00 -22.53 -34.80
C GLU A 223 3.10 -23.07 -35.72
N THR A 224 4.02 -22.20 -36.16
CA THR A 224 5.11 -22.62 -37.08
C THR A 224 6.11 -23.57 -36.40
N LEU A 225 6.43 -23.28 -35.14
CA LEU A 225 7.33 -24.14 -34.37
C LEU A 225 6.64 -25.44 -33.96
N MET A 226 5.34 -25.41 -33.70
CA MET A 226 4.57 -26.62 -33.42
C MET A 226 4.52 -27.55 -34.63
N GLU A 227 4.32 -27.02 -35.85
CA GLU A 227 4.38 -27.82 -37.09
C GLU A 227 5.74 -28.49 -37.25
N LYS A 228 6.85 -27.73 -37.14
CA LYS A 228 8.21 -28.27 -37.17
C LYS A 228 8.45 -29.36 -36.13
N TYR A 229 8.05 -29.12 -34.89
CA TYR A 229 8.20 -30.08 -33.80
C TYR A 229 7.45 -31.40 -34.08
N LEU A 230 6.21 -31.32 -34.61
CA LEU A 230 5.39 -32.48 -34.93
C LEU A 230 5.94 -33.24 -36.13
N GLU A 231 6.62 -32.57 -37.08
CA GLU A 231 7.30 -33.18 -38.21
C GLU A 231 8.67 -33.80 -37.83
N GLY A 232 9.11 -33.59 -36.58
CA GLY A 232 10.38 -34.11 -36.08
C GLY A 232 11.60 -33.30 -36.55
N GLU A 233 11.39 -32.07 -36.99
CA GLU A 233 12.48 -31.14 -37.32
C GLU A 233 13.09 -30.56 -36.03
N GLU A 234 14.39 -30.38 -36.04
CA GLU A 234 15.12 -29.76 -34.93
C GLU A 234 14.91 -28.24 -34.94
N LEU A 235 14.49 -27.65 -33.78
CA LEU A 235 14.38 -26.22 -33.62
C LEU A 235 15.74 -25.60 -33.28
N THR A 236 16.09 -24.51 -33.94
CA THR A 236 17.37 -23.83 -33.71
C THR A 236 17.33 -23.02 -32.40
N GLU A 237 18.51 -22.72 -31.84
CA GLU A 237 18.62 -21.88 -30.63
C GLU A 237 17.97 -20.49 -30.84
N GLU A 238 18.16 -19.87 -32.01
CA GLU A 238 17.55 -18.58 -32.35
C GLU A 238 16.04 -18.65 -32.38
N GLU A 239 15.45 -19.71 -32.93
CA GLU A 239 14.00 -19.92 -32.94
C GLU A 239 13.46 -20.10 -31.51
N LEU A 240 14.15 -20.90 -30.69
CA LEU A 240 13.78 -21.12 -29.29
C LEU A 240 13.87 -19.82 -28.47
N HIS A 241 14.94 -19.04 -28.61
CA HIS A 241 15.07 -17.76 -27.93
C HIS A 241 14.00 -16.75 -28.35
N ALA A 242 13.72 -16.63 -29.65
CA ALA A 242 12.72 -15.69 -30.16
C ALA A 242 11.30 -16.06 -29.69
N ALA A 243 10.93 -17.33 -29.74
CA ALA A 243 9.62 -17.79 -29.31
C ALA A 243 9.45 -17.70 -27.79
N LEU A 244 10.47 -18.08 -27.03
CA LEU A 244 10.45 -17.94 -25.56
C LEU A 244 10.32 -16.50 -25.13
N ARG A 245 11.02 -15.55 -25.78
CA ARG A 245 10.87 -14.12 -25.53
C ARG A 245 9.43 -13.67 -25.78
N LYS A 246 8.87 -14.02 -26.94
CA LYS A 246 7.50 -13.66 -27.32
C LYS A 246 6.48 -14.21 -26.32
N ALA A 247 6.60 -15.49 -25.95
CA ALA A 247 5.73 -16.14 -24.97
C ALA A 247 5.87 -15.56 -23.56
N THR A 248 7.09 -15.17 -23.15
CA THR A 248 7.34 -14.52 -21.87
C THR A 248 6.68 -13.14 -21.82
N ILE A 249 6.83 -12.33 -22.86
CA ILE A 249 6.20 -11.00 -22.96
C ILE A 249 4.67 -11.12 -22.98
N ALA A 250 4.13 -12.16 -23.60
CA ALA A 250 2.68 -12.44 -23.61
C ALA A 250 2.15 -13.04 -22.29
N ASN A 251 3.01 -13.31 -21.30
CA ASN A 251 2.68 -14.03 -20.07
C ASN A 251 2.15 -15.46 -20.27
N GLU A 252 2.50 -16.11 -21.39
CA GLU A 252 2.13 -17.51 -21.69
C GLU A 252 3.11 -18.50 -21.05
N ILE A 253 4.39 -18.12 -20.96
CA ILE A 253 5.45 -18.89 -20.30
C ILE A 253 6.15 -18.01 -19.27
N VAL A 254 6.52 -18.61 -18.14
CA VAL A 254 7.40 -18.01 -17.13
C VAL A 254 8.70 -18.79 -17.09
N PRO A 255 9.80 -18.26 -17.67
CA PRO A 255 11.09 -18.94 -17.66
C PRO A 255 11.63 -19.10 -16.23
N CYS A 256 12.11 -20.29 -15.89
CA CYS A 256 12.70 -20.58 -14.58
C CYS A 256 14.18 -20.88 -14.73
N ILE A 257 14.99 -20.19 -13.96
CA ILE A 257 16.43 -20.35 -13.85
C ILE A 257 16.83 -20.56 -12.39
N CYS A 258 18.06 -20.99 -12.15
CA CYS A 258 18.55 -21.29 -10.81
C CYS A 258 19.90 -20.64 -10.51
N GLY A 259 20.22 -20.50 -9.23
CA GLY A 259 21.51 -19.99 -8.80
C GLY A 259 21.64 -19.84 -7.28
N SER A 260 22.75 -19.25 -6.87
CA SER A 260 23.01 -18.80 -5.50
C SER A 260 23.69 -17.44 -5.55
N SER A 261 22.93 -16.40 -5.24
CA SER A 261 23.45 -15.03 -5.19
C SER A 261 24.51 -14.89 -4.10
N TYR A 262 24.35 -15.57 -2.97
CA TYR A 262 25.35 -15.56 -1.89
C TYR A 262 26.68 -16.19 -2.30
N LYS A 263 26.65 -17.28 -3.06
CA LYS A 263 27.83 -17.97 -3.58
C LYS A 263 28.30 -17.43 -4.93
N ASN A 264 27.72 -16.35 -5.44
CA ASN A 264 28.10 -15.73 -6.71
C ASN A 264 27.97 -16.66 -7.92
N LYS A 265 26.96 -17.55 -7.96
CA LYS A 265 26.72 -18.51 -9.02
C LYS A 265 25.38 -18.28 -9.68
N GLY A 266 25.32 -18.12 -11.00
CA GLY A 266 24.11 -17.99 -11.80
C GLY A 266 23.52 -16.59 -11.88
N VAL A 267 24.08 -15.56 -11.21
CA VAL A 267 23.58 -14.19 -11.30
C VAL A 267 23.82 -13.60 -12.70
N GLN A 268 24.96 -13.86 -13.30
CA GLN A 268 25.26 -13.39 -14.66
C GLN A 268 24.28 -14.01 -15.67
N GLU A 269 23.97 -15.29 -15.52
CA GLU A 269 22.99 -15.98 -16.37
C GLU A 269 21.57 -15.42 -16.16
N MET A 270 21.23 -15.03 -14.93
CA MET A 270 19.99 -14.32 -14.66
C MET A 270 19.92 -12.98 -15.40
N ILE A 271 20.99 -12.18 -15.39
CA ILE A 271 21.03 -10.90 -16.11
C ILE A 271 20.98 -11.14 -17.63
N ASN A 272 21.62 -12.18 -18.14
CA ASN A 272 21.50 -12.59 -19.54
C ASN A 272 20.05 -12.93 -19.88
N GLY A 273 19.34 -13.65 -19.00
CA GLY A 273 17.93 -13.95 -19.15
C GLY A 273 17.04 -12.70 -19.16
N VAL A 274 17.33 -11.73 -18.31
CA VAL A 274 16.64 -10.43 -18.32
C VAL A 274 16.77 -9.73 -19.66
N VAL A 275 17.98 -9.69 -20.22
CA VAL A 275 18.23 -9.07 -21.53
C VAL A 275 17.54 -9.85 -22.65
N ALA A 276 17.56 -11.19 -22.58
CA ALA A 276 17.01 -12.06 -23.61
C ALA A 276 15.48 -12.10 -23.64
N TYR A 277 14.82 -12.18 -22.49
CA TYR A 277 13.41 -12.55 -22.40
C TYR A 277 12.47 -11.45 -21.86
N LEU A 278 12.96 -10.52 -21.05
CA LEU A 278 12.11 -9.43 -20.58
C LEU A 278 11.94 -8.33 -21.65
N PRO A 279 10.77 -7.65 -21.66
CA PRO A 279 10.47 -6.67 -22.68
C PRO A 279 11.32 -5.41 -22.59
N SER A 280 11.48 -4.76 -23.74
CA SER A 280 11.85 -3.34 -23.85
C SER A 280 10.59 -2.46 -23.82
N PRO A 281 10.73 -1.13 -23.68
CA PRO A 281 9.59 -0.23 -23.80
C PRO A 281 8.83 -0.32 -25.12
N LEU A 282 9.44 -0.83 -26.17
CA LEU A 282 8.82 -1.04 -27.49
C LEU A 282 7.98 -2.32 -27.57
N ASP A 283 8.22 -3.29 -26.72
CA ASP A 283 7.53 -4.59 -26.72
C ASP A 283 6.21 -4.54 -25.95
N ILE A 284 6.01 -3.50 -25.12
CA ILE A 284 4.79 -3.32 -24.35
C ILE A 284 3.78 -2.45 -25.13
N PRO A 285 2.46 -2.62 -24.88
CA PRO A 285 1.46 -1.74 -25.48
C PRO A 285 1.70 -0.27 -25.16
N PRO A 286 1.29 0.66 -26.07
CA PRO A 286 1.27 2.09 -25.76
C PRO A 286 0.55 2.37 -24.44
N VAL A 287 1.06 3.31 -23.64
CA VAL A 287 0.39 3.65 -22.39
C VAL A 287 -0.95 4.30 -22.67
N THR A 288 -1.97 3.87 -21.94
CA THR A 288 -3.34 4.39 -22.06
C THR A 288 -3.62 5.43 -20.99
N GLY A 289 -4.52 6.34 -21.30
CA GLY A 289 -5.01 7.37 -20.41
C GLY A 289 -6.28 8.00 -20.94
N THR A 290 -6.70 9.08 -20.32
CA THR A 290 -7.85 9.86 -20.76
C THR A 290 -7.43 11.29 -21.08
N ASN A 291 -7.97 11.87 -22.14
CA ASN A 291 -7.79 13.29 -22.42
C ASN A 291 -8.64 14.14 -21.44
N LEU A 292 -8.57 15.47 -21.52
CA LEU A 292 -9.34 16.34 -20.62
C LEU A 292 -10.86 16.28 -20.86
N ASP A 293 -11.29 15.75 -21.99
CA ASP A 293 -12.71 15.55 -22.35
C ASP A 293 -13.24 14.19 -21.84
N GLY A 294 -12.37 13.37 -21.23
CA GLY A 294 -12.71 12.06 -20.68
C GLY A 294 -12.70 10.93 -21.70
N GLU A 295 -12.18 11.16 -22.91
CA GLU A 295 -12.04 10.14 -23.95
C GLU A 295 -10.70 9.40 -23.78
N GLU A 296 -10.70 8.11 -24.12
CA GLU A 296 -9.48 7.29 -24.10
C GLU A 296 -8.46 7.80 -25.13
N ASP A 297 -7.22 7.93 -24.70
CA ASP A 297 -6.09 8.34 -25.52
C ASP A 297 -4.87 7.49 -25.20
N THR A 298 -3.94 7.36 -26.14
CA THR A 298 -2.75 6.53 -26.01
C THR A 298 -1.48 7.29 -26.37
N ARG A 299 -0.36 6.87 -25.78
CA ARG A 299 0.97 7.42 -26.10
C ARG A 299 1.93 6.27 -26.41
N PRO A 300 2.51 6.23 -27.63
CA PRO A 300 3.53 5.26 -27.98
C PRO A 300 4.87 5.61 -27.30
N ALA A 301 5.68 4.60 -27.06
CA ALA A 301 7.05 4.78 -26.58
C ALA A 301 7.95 5.33 -27.70
N SER A 302 7.93 6.65 -27.90
CA SER A 302 8.67 7.36 -28.93
C SER A 302 9.07 8.75 -28.45
N ASP A 303 10.29 9.17 -28.76
CA ASP A 303 10.80 10.51 -28.45
C ASP A 303 10.08 11.62 -29.27
N ASP A 304 9.53 11.29 -30.43
CA ASP A 304 8.81 12.20 -31.30
C ASP A 304 7.33 12.40 -30.89
N ALA A 305 6.82 11.59 -30.00
CA ALA A 305 5.46 11.71 -29.48
C ALA A 305 5.32 12.84 -28.45
N PRO A 306 4.12 13.39 -28.22
CA PRO A 306 3.91 14.33 -27.13
C PRO A 306 4.36 13.76 -25.78
N MET A 307 5.05 14.57 -24.99
CA MET A 307 5.62 14.12 -23.71
C MET A 307 4.50 13.71 -22.74
N SER A 308 4.65 12.52 -22.17
CA SER A 308 3.84 12.03 -21.05
C SER A 308 4.68 11.25 -20.05
N ALA A 309 4.43 11.47 -18.79
CA ALA A 309 5.18 10.89 -17.70
C ALA A 309 4.31 10.67 -16.46
N LEU A 310 4.64 9.68 -15.66
CA LEU A 310 3.96 9.37 -14.40
C LEU A 310 4.91 9.56 -13.23
N ALA A 311 4.55 10.41 -12.27
CA ALA A 311 5.24 10.55 -11.00
C ALA A 311 4.78 9.40 -10.08
N PHE A 312 5.57 8.33 -9.99
CA PHE A 312 5.18 7.13 -9.28
C PHE A 312 5.64 7.09 -7.82
N LYS A 313 6.58 7.95 -7.43
CA LYS A 313 7.08 8.03 -6.05
C LYS A 313 7.57 9.43 -5.74
N ILE A 314 7.21 9.92 -4.56
CA ILE A 314 7.77 11.14 -3.97
C ILE A 314 8.70 10.75 -2.81
N ALA A 315 9.84 11.38 -2.72
CA ALA A 315 10.74 11.28 -1.57
C ALA A 315 11.21 12.67 -1.15
N THR A 316 11.48 12.83 0.13
CA THR A 316 12.04 14.06 0.68
C THR A 316 13.52 13.86 0.97
N ASP A 317 14.36 14.66 0.36
CA ASP A 317 15.79 14.64 0.59
C ASP A 317 16.21 15.85 1.43
N PRO A 318 17.07 15.67 2.46
CA PRO A 318 17.48 16.75 3.35
C PRO A 318 18.20 17.92 2.64
N PHE A 319 18.85 17.65 1.50
CA PHE A 319 19.71 18.62 0.81
C PHE A 319 19.04 19.28 -0.40
N VAL A 320 18.25 18.51 -1.16
CA VAL A 320 17.64 19.01 -2.40
C VAL A 320 16.13 19.19 -2.29
N GLY A 321 15.53 18.76 -1.17
CA GLY A 321 14.10 18.86 -0.94
C GLY A 321 13.32 17.75 -1.63
N LYS A 322 12.21 18.08 -2.27
CA LYS A 322 11.28 17.12 -2.89
C LYS A 322 11.86 16.53 -4.17
N LEU A 323 11.92 15.21 -4.24
CA LEU A 323 12.29 14.40 -5.38
C LEU A 323 11.02 13.69 -5.90
N ALA A 324 10.68 13.87 -7.16
CA ALA A 324 9.60 13.15 -7.82
C ALA A 324 10.20 12.12 -8.78
N PHE A 325 10.17 10.84 -8.40
CA PHE A 325 10.57 9.74 -9.27
C PHE A 325 9.54 9.55 -10.36
N THR A 326 9.98 9.53 -11.59
CA THR A 326 9.12 9.65 -12.77
C THR A 326 9.53 8.66 -13.85
N ARG A 327 8.54 7.99 -14.46
CA ARG A 327 8.69 7.22 -15.70
C ARG A 327 8.25 8.08 -16.87
N ILE A 328 9.12 8.27 -17.86
CA ILE A 328 8.75 8.90 -19.12
C ILE A 328 8.20 7.82 -20.05
N TYR A 329 6.96 7.96 -20.47
CA TYR A 329 6.31 7.01 -21.38
C TYR A 329 6.46 7.41 -22.84
N SER A 330 6.41 8.72 -23.14
CA SER A 330 6.53 9.26 -24.49
C SER A 330 7.19 10.63 -24.46
N GLY A 331 7.78 11.03 -25.57
CA GLY A 331 8.40 12.34 -25.75
C GLY A 331 9.68 12.52 -24.93
N ILE A 332 10.13 13.75 -24.83
CA ILE A 332 11.36 14.15 -24.12
C ILE A 332 11.02 15.22 -23.10
N MET A 333 11.44 15.00 -21.85
CA MET A 333 11.34 15.98 -20.78
C MET A 333 12.67 16.70 -20.61
N ASN A 334 12.69 18.02 -20.81
CA ASN A 334 13.91 18.83 -20.72
C ASN A 334 14.00 19.58 -19.38
N SER A 335 15.19 19.68 -18.83
CA SER A 335 15.48 20.52 -17.67
C SER A 335 15.17 22.00 -17.99
N GLY A 336 14.58 22.71 -17.03
CA GLY A 336 14.17 24.09 -17.18
C GLY A 336 12.89 24.35 -17.98
N SER A 337 12.30 23.32 -18.61
CA SER A 337 11.03 23.40 -19.34
C SER A 337 9.80 23.49 -18.42
N TYR A 338 8.65 23.69 -19.03
CA TYR A 338 7.36 23.65 -18.35
C TYR A 338 6.55 22.44 -18.81
N VAL A 339 5.82 21.87 -17.89
CA VAL A 339 4.89 20.75 -18.12
C VAL A 339 3.55 21.02 -17.46
N LEU A 340 2.51 20.36 -17.93
CA LEU A 340 1.20 20.34 -17.29
C LEU A 340 1.13 19.13 -16.33
N ASN A 341 0.86 19.35 -15.06
CA ASN A 341 0.32 18.34 -14.19
C ASN A 341 -1.18 18.22 -14.49
N SER A 342 -1.53 17.30 -15.36
CA SER A 342 -2.90 17.13 -15.87
C SER A 342 -3.88 16.62 -14.82
N THR A 343 -3.39 15.84 -13.84
CA THR A 343 -4.20 15.34 -12.72
C THR A 343 -4.73 16.49 -11.86
N LYS A 344 -3.93 17.55 -11.68
CA LYS A 344 -4.28 18.72 -10.85
C LYS A 344 -4.61 19.97 -11.67
N GLY A 345 -4.46 19.93 -12.97
CA GLY A 345 -4.68 21.08 -13.86
C GLY A 345 -3.71 22.23 -13.60
N LYS A 346 -2.49 21.94 -13.16
CA LYS A 346 -1.49 22.96 -12.80
C LYS A 346 -0.23 22.87 -13.65
N LYS A 347 0.24 24.01 -14.11
CA LYS A 347 1.53 24.11 -14.81
C LYS A 347 2.67 24.10 -13.81
N GLU A 348 3.69 23.28 -14.07
CA GLU A 348 4.88 23.14 -13.25
C GLU A 348 6.15 23.37 -14.06
N ARG A 349 7.16 23.95 -13.42
CA ARG A 349 8.48 24.08 -14.02
C ARG A 349 9.36 22.92 -13.63
N ILE A 350 9.96 22.27 -14.60
CA ILE A 350 10.99 21.25 -14.38
C ILE A 350 12.25 21.97 -13.89
N GLY A 351 12.67 21.70 -12.68
CA GLY A 351 13.91 22.23 -12.13
C GLY A 351 15.11 21.50 -12.70
N ARG A 352 15.65 20.55 -11.93
CA ARG A 352 16.74 19.67 -12.36
C ARG A 352 16.23 18.27 -12.59
N LEU A 353 16.80 17.58 -13.56
CA LEU A 353 16.56 16.17 -13.85
C LEU A 353 17.78 15.36 -13.41
N VAL A 354 17.54 14.24 -12.76
CA VAL A 354 18.60 13.34 -12.28
C VAL A 354 18.29 11.89 -12.62
N LYS A 355 19.29 11.14 -13.06
CA LYS A 355 19.28 9.68 -13.06
C LYS A 355 19.82 9.19 -11.73
N MET A 356 19.16 8.17 -11.17
CA MET A 356 19.55 7.61 -9.90
C MET A 356 20.47 6.42 -10.09
N HIS A 357 21.54 6.42 -9.32
CA HIS A 357 22.47 5.30 -9.23
C HIS A 357 22.59 4.91 -7.76
N SER A 358 21.54 4.23 -7.26
CA SER A 358 21.37 3.95 -5.84
C SER A 358 21.27 5.25 -5.02
N ASN A 359 22.26 5.59 -4.20
CA ASN A 359 22.32 6.82 -3.39
C ASN A 359 23.05 7.99 -4.09
N THR A 360 23.63 7.77 -5.27
CA THR A 360 24.27 8.82 -6.06
C THR A 360 23.33 9.34 -7.15
N ARG A 361 23.50 10.61 -7.51
CA ARG A 361 22.69 11.31 -8.51
C ARG A 361 23.58 11.80 -9.64
N GLU A 362 23.16 11.50 -10.87
CA GLU A 362 23.75 12.05 -12.06
C GLU A 362 22.78 13.08 -12.66
N GLU A 363 23.18 14.34 -12.71
CA GLU A 363 22.35 15.38 -13.31
C GLU A 363 22.37 15.24 -14.83
N VAL A 364 21.17 15.31 -15.44
CA VAL A 364 20.98 15.17 -16.88
C VAL A 364 20.18 16.34 -17.44
N ASP A 365 20.41 16.70 -18.69
CA ASP A 365 19.70 17.79 -19.35
C ASP A 365 18.29 17.39 -19.80
N ALA A 366 18.08 16.12 -20.09
CA ALA A 366 16.81 15.57 -20.55
C ALA A 366 16.60 14.14 -20.08
N LEU A 367 15.32 13.74 -19.98
CA LEU A 367 14.88 12.35 -19.87
C LEU A 367 14.04 12.03 -21.10
N GLU A 368 14.33 10.90 -21.72
CA GLU A 368 13.73 10.45 -22.98
C GLU A 368 12.66 9.37 -22.74
N ALA A 369 11.84 9.07 -23.76
CA ALA A 369 10.82 8.01 -23.68
C ALA A 369 11.41 6.69 -23.18
N GLY A 370 10.72 5.98 -22.27
CA GLY A 370 11.17 4.73 -21.68
C GLY A 370 12.12 4.88 -20.49
N GLU A 371 12.63 6.07 -20.19
CA GLU A 371 13.58 6.28 -19.09
C GLU A 371 12.90 6.47 -17.74
N LEU A 372 13.64 6.09 -16.70
CA LEU A 372 13.34 6.38 -15.31
C LEU A 372 14.29 7.47 -14.80
N GLY A 373 13.74 8.45 -14.10
CA GLY A 373 14.54 9.51 -13.50
C GLY A 373 13.81 10.16 -12.33
N ALA A 374 14.44 11.16 -11.73
CA ALA A 374 13.82 11.98 -10.71
C ALA A 374 13.88 13.46 -11.05
N ILE A 375 12.82 14.17 -10.69
CA ILE A 375 12.67 15.60 -10.91
C ILE A 375 12.82 16.31 -9.58
N ILE A 376 13.68 17.31 -9.54
CA ILE A 376 13.88 18.18 -8.37
C ILE A 376 13.15 19.50 -8.60
N GLY A 377 12.39 19.94 -7.59
CA GLY A 377 11.81 21.28 -7.57
C GLY A 377 10.35 21.38 -7.96
N LEU A 378 9.65 20.26 -8.17
CA LEU A 378 8.19 20.25 -8.34
C LEU A 378 7.49 20.63 -7.03
N LYS A 379 6.49 21.51 -7.12
CA LYS A 379 5.79 22.05 -5.94
C LYS A 379 4.47 21.34 -5.65
N ASN A 380 3.70 21.07 -6.69
CA ASN A 380 2.33 20.57 -6.56
C ASN A 380 2.18 19.07 -6.85
N THR A 381 3.17 18.47 -7.51
CA THR A 381 3.12 17.07 -7.92
C THR A 381 3.20 16.13 -6.73
N THR A 382 2.32 15.15 -6.69
CA THR A 382 2.27 14.06 -5.71
C THR A 382 2.35 12.70 -6.40
N THR A 383 2.46 11.64 -5.63
CA THR A 383 2.49 10.27 -6.17
C THR A 383 1.21 9.97 -6.94
N GLY A 384 1.34 9.44 -8.16
CA GLY A 384 0.23 9.13 -9.06
C GLY A 384 -0.12 10.23 -10.05
N ASP A 385 0.46 11.43 -9.93
CA ASP A 385 0.19 12.52 -10.84
C ASP A 385 0.82 12.30 -12.22
N THR A 386 0.10 12.70 -13.26
CA THR A 386 0.60 12.71 -14.63
C THR A 386 1.19 14.07 -14.98
N LEU A 387 2.38 14.04 -15.57
CA LEU A 387 3.04 15.21 -16.17
C LEU A 387 3.04 15.03 -17.69
N CYS A 388 2.57 16.03 -18.42
CA CYS A 388 2.45 15.93 -19.88
C CYS A 388 2.71 17.26 -20.59
N ASP A 389 2.75 17.18 -21.94
CA ASP A 389 2.77 18.35 -22.80
C ASP A 389 1.46 19.13 -22.64
N GLU A 390 1.58 20.45 -22.46
CA GLU A 390 0.43 21.35 -22.31
C GLU A 390 -0.48 21.37 -23.56
N ASN A 391 0.10 21.13 -24.75
CA ASN A 391 -0.63 21.13 -26.01
C ASN A 391 -1.30 19.80 -26.36
N ALA A 392 -0.92 18.73 -25.65
CA ALA A 392 -1.49 17.39 -25.84
C ALA A 392 -1.75 16.74 -24.46
N PRO A 393 -2.69 17.28 -23.68
CA PRO A 393 -2.94 16.83 -22.33
C PRO A 393 -3.50 15.42 -22.30
N ILE A 394 -2.97 14.61 -21.38
CA ILE A 394 -3.45 13.26 -21.07
C ILE A 394 -3.34 13.05 -19.56
N ILE A 395 -4.29 12.32 -19.00
CA ILE A 395 -4.21 11.77 -17.63
C ILE A 395 -4.01 10.28 -17.80
N LEU A 396 -2.82 9.81 -17.44
CA LEU A 396 -2.51 8.38 -17.47
C LEU A 396 -3.35 7.68 -16.39
N GLU A 397 -3.63 6.39 -16.60
CA GLU A 397 -4.37 5.59 -15.64
C GLU A 397 -3.82 5.78 -14.22
N SER A 398 -4.70 6.17 -13.30
CA SER A 398 -4.32 6.46 -11.92
C SER A 398 -3.96 5.18 -11.17
N MET A 399 -2.98 5.29 -10.26
CA MET A 399 -2.71 4.24 -9.30
C MET A 399 -3.80 4.25 -8.22
N GLU A 400 -4.40 3.08 -7.96
CA GLU A 400 -5.30 2.90 -6.83
C GLU A 400 -4.48 2.50 -5.60
N PHE A 401 -4.68 3.22 -4.51
CA PHE A 401 -4.02 2.92 -3.24
C PHE A 401 -5.03 2.32 -2.26
N PRO A 402 -4.66 1.21 -1.58
CA PRO A 402 -5.52 0.63 -0.56
C PRO A 402 -5.66 1.58 0.63
N GLU A 403 -6.82 1.53 1.27
CA GLU A 403 -7.05 2.25 2.51
C GLU A 403 -6.20 1.66 3.65
N PRO A 404 -5.70 2.51 4.57
CA PRO A 404 -4.98 2.05 5.75
C PRO A 404 -5.83 1.10 6.60
N VAL A 405 -5.18 0.11 7.20
CA VAL A 405 -5.87 -0.93 7.99
C VAL A 405 -5.63 -0.81 9.50
N ILE A 406 -4.61 -0.06 9.92
CA ILE A 406 -4.28 0.15 11.34
C ILE A 406 -4.26 1.63 11.64
N GLU A 407 -4.83 2.00 12.79
CA GLU A 407 -4.84 3.35 13.32
C GLU A 407 -4.20 3.36 14.71
N VAL A 408 -3.38 4.37 14.99
CA VAL A 408 -2.83 4.64 16.31
C VAL A 408 -2.91 6.13 16.63
N ALA A 409 -3.05 6.47 17.90
CA ALA A 409 -2.95 7.85 18.37
C ALA A 409 -1.50 8.19 18.68
N ILE A 410 -1.08 9.40 18.32
CA ILE A 410 0.25 9.91 18.66
C ILE A 410 0.15 11.26 19.36
N GLU A 411 1.00 11.45 20.36
CA GLU A 411 1.11 12.69 21.11
C GLU A 411 2.58 13.10 21.22
N PRO A 412 2.94 14.36 20.90
CA PRO A 412 4.30 14.82 21.09
C PRO A 412 4.61 14.94 22.58
N LYS A 413 5.81 14.55 23.00
CA LYS A 413 6.23 14.64 24.41
C LYS A 413 6.35 16.08 24.89
N THR A 414 6.44 17.05 24.00
CA THR A 414 6.59 18.47 24.34
C THR A 414 5.64 19.34 23.51
N LYS A 415 5.17 20.47 24.08
CA LYS A 415 4.33 21.44 23.36
C LYS A 415 5.03 22.01 22.11
N ALA A 416 6.33 22.24 22.16
CA ALA A 416 7.11 22.70 20.99
C ALA A 416 7.20 21.64 19.87
N GLY A 417 6.97 20.37 20.20
CA GLY A 417 6.90 19.27 19.23
C GLY A 417 5.62 19.26 18.40
N GLN A 418 4.52 19.90 18.87
CA GLN A 418 3.21 19.84 18.21
C GLN A 418 3.24 20.40 16.77
N GLU A 419 3.77 21.61 16.59
CA GLU A 419 3.87 22.22 15.25
C GLU A 419 4.82 21.44 14.35
N LYS A 420 5.97 21.03 14.89
CA LYS A 420 6.95 20.20 14.15
C LYS A 420 6.34 18.87 13.73
N MET A 421 5.55 18.24 14.60
CA MET A 421 4.89 16.97 14.31
C MET A 421 3.90 17.13 13.14
N GLY A 422 3.07 18.17 13.16
CA GLY A 422 2.12 18.43 12.08
C GLY A 422 2.81 18.62 10.72
N LEU A 423 3.89 19.39 10.67
CA LEU A 423 4.68 19.59 9.45
C LEU A 423 5.37 18.31 8.98
N ALA A 424 5.91 17.53 9.91
CA ALA A 424 6.56 16.27 9.59
C ALA A 424 5.56 15.23 9.06
N LEU A 425 4.40 15.11 9.71
CA LEU A 425 3.34 14.19 9.27
C LEU A 425 2.80 14.57 7.89
N ALA A 426 2.63 15.86 7.59
CA ALA A 426 2.22 16.32 6.27
C ALA A 426 3.23 15.91 5.17
N LYS A 427 4.52 16.03 5.44
CA LYS A 427 5.57 15.59 4.51
C LYS A 427 5.56 14.08 4.30
N LEU A 428 5.42 13.30 5.38
CA LEU A 428 5.35 11.85 5.30
C LEU A 428 4.10 11.37 4.52
N ALA A 429 2.96 12.07 4.68
CA ALA A 429 1.75 11.79 3.90
C ALA A 429 1.87 12.17 2.41
N GLU A 430 2.73 13.15 2.06
CA GLU A 430 3.05 13.43 0.65
C GLU A 430 3.91 12.33 0.01
N GLU A 431 4.78 11.69 0.79
CA GLU A 431 5.65 10.60 0.32
C GLU A 431 4.87 9.30 0.15
N ASP A 432 3.99 9.00 1.09
CA ASP A 432 3.24 7.74 1.13
C ASP A 432 1.72 7.97 1.13
N PRO A 433 1.03 7.74 0.01
CA PRO A 433 -0.42 7.91 -0.10
C PRO A 433 -1.23 6.92 0.73
N THR A 434 -0.63 5.85 1.27
CA THR A 434 -1.29 4.92 2.20
C THR A 434 -1.11 5.30 3.66
N PHE A 435 -0.25 6.26 3.92
CA PHE A 435 -0.14 6.89 5.22
C PHE A 435 -1.13 8.06 5.32
N LYS A 436 -2.06 7.99 6.26
CA LYS A 436 -3.01 9.06 6.53
C LYS A 436 -2.82 9.61 7.94
N THR A 437 -3.10 10.89 8.10
CA THR A 437 -3.06 11.56 9.39
C THR A 437 -4.16 12.60 9.48
N TRP A 438 -4.80 12.68 10.65
CA TRP A 438 -5.82 13.69 10.95
C TRP A 438 -5.89 13.92 12.44
N THR A 439 -6.56 15.02 12.82
CA THR A 439 -6.96 15.24 14.21
C THR A 439 -8.39 14.79 14.36
N ASP A 440 -8.63 13.84 15.25
CA ASP A 440 -9.97 13.43 15.60
C ASP A 440 -10.68 14.59 16.32
N GLN A 441 -11.79 15.05 15.76
CA GLN A 441 -12.50 16.23 16.26
C GLN A 441 -13.20 15.98 17.60
N GLU A 442 -13.53 14.74 17.90
CA GLU A 442 -14.24 14.38 19.11
C GLU A 442 -13.29 14.14 20.27
N THR A 443 -12.17 13.49 20.03
CA THR A 443 -11.19 13.16 21.07
C THR A 443 -10.05 14.17 21.16
N GLY A 444 -9.86 14.99 20.11
CA GLY A 444 -8.73 15.93 19.98
C GLY A 444 -7.38 15.27 19.75
N GLN A 445 -7.33 13.93 19.57
CA GLN A 445 -6.11 13.20 19.34
C GLN A 445 -5.62 13.33 17.90
N THR A 446 -4.31 13.37 17.72
CA THR A 446 -3.71 13.18 16.39
C THR A 446 -3.64 11.69 16.10
N ILE A 447 -4.34 11.27 15.05
CA ILE A 447 -4.37 9.88 14.59
C ILE A 447 -3.45 9.74 13.38
N ILE A 448 -2.71 8.64 13.35
CA ILE A 448 -1.98 8.17 12.17
C ILE A 448 -2.49 6.80 11.78
N ALA A 449 -2.63 6.58 10.49
CA ALA A 449 -3.12 5.32 9.93
C ALA A 449 -2.17 4.81 8.85
N GLY A 450 -1.99 3.50 8.80
CA GLY A 450 -1.08 2.83 7.87
C GLY A 450 -1.44 1.39 7.59
N MET A 451 -0.64 0.74 6.75
CA MET A 451 -0.88 -0.62 6.25
C MET A 451 -0.55 -1.73 7.25
N GLY A 452 0.15 -1.42 8.34
CA GLY A 452 0.50 -2.38 9.36
C GLY A 452 1.34 -1.79 10.49
N GLU A 453 1.59 -2.59 11.52
CA GLU A 453 2.35 -2.16 12.69
C GLU A 453 3.76 -1.72 12.33
N LEU A 454 4.45 -2.51 11.51
CA LEU A 454 5.81 -2.17 11.06
C LEU A 454 5.83 -0.86 10.26
N HIS A 455 4.82 -0.62 9.41
CA HIS A 455 4.70 0.63 8.68
C HIS A 455 4.60 1.84 9.63
N LEU A 456 3.71 1.78 10.61
CA LEU A 456 3.55 2.87 11.60
C LEU A 456 4.76 3.03 12.51
N ASP A 457 5.42 1.94 12.91
CA ASP A 457 6.66 1.98 13.68
C ASP A 457 7.77 2.74 12.94
N ILE A 458 7.88 2.51 11.62
CA ILE A 458 8.86 3.21 10.79
C ILE A 458 8.52 4.69 10.66
N ILE A 459 7.25 5.04 10.50
CA ILE A 459 6.79 6.44 10.49
C ILE A 459 7.17 7.14 11.81
N VAL A 460 6.92 6.50 12.94
CA VAL A 460 7.26 7.03 14.27
C VAL A 460 8.79 7.17 14.44
N ASP A 461 9.54 6.19 14.00
CA ASP A 461 11.02 6.24 14.04
C ASP A 461 11.57 7.36 13.14
N ARG A 462 10.99 7.56 11.95
CA ARG A 462 11.34 8.67 11.06
C ARG A 462 11.01 10.04 11.68
N LEU A 463 9.86 10.18 12.37
CA LEU A 463 9.53 11.39 13.13
C LEU A 463 10.63 11.74 14.14
N GLN A 464 11.13 10.74 14.85
CA GLN A 464 12.19 10.93 15.85
C GLN A 464 13.55 11.23 15.22
N ARG A 465 13.99 10.43 14.24
CA ARG A 465 15.34 10.52 13.66
C ARG A 465 15.52 11.66 12.68
N GLU A 466 14.58 11.81 11.74
CA GLU A 466 14.67 12.81 10.66
C GLU A 466 14.16 14.17 11.10
N PHE A 467 13.01 14.21 11.79
CA PHE A 467 12.33 15.45 12.16
C PHE A 467 12.60 15.90 13.62
N LYS A 468 13.30 15.07 14.42
CA LYS A 468 13.61 15.36 15.82
C LYS A 468 12.35 15.62 16.67
N VAL A 469 11.30 14.83 16.42
CA VAL A 469 10.03 14.87 17.16
C VAL A 469 9.88 13.56 17.95
N GLU A 470 9.97 13.66 19.28
CA GLU A 470 9.65 12.55 20.16
C GLU A 470 8.14 12.52 20.44
N CYS A 471 7.52 11.37 20.29
CA CYS A 471 6.10 11.17 20.53
C CYS A 471 5.82 9.89 21.32
N ASN A 472 4.68 9.86 22.01
CA ASN A 472 4.08 8.68 22.60
C ASN A 472 3.07 8.11 21.61
N VAL A 473 3.01 6.79 21.52
CA VAL A 473 2.07 6.06 20.65
C VAL A 473 1.14 5.25 21.53
N GLY A 474 -0.15 5.26 21.21
CA GLY A 474 -1.17 4.51 21.94
C GLY A 474 -2.36 4.14 21.05
N ALA A 475 -3.26 3.33 21.58
CA ALA A 475 -4.51 3.04 20.90
C ALA A 475 -5.37 4.32 20.81
N PRO A 476 -6.08 4.55 19.68
CA PRO A 476 -7.04 5.64 19.58
C PRO A 476 -8.15 5.50 20.62
N GLN A 477 -8.65 6.63 21.08
CA GLN A 477 -9.85 6.62 21.92
C GLN A 477 -11.06 6.30 21.06
N VAL A 478 -11.95 5.46 21.60
CA VAL A 478 -13.21 5.16 20.91
C VAL A 478 -14.18 6.32 21.11
N ALA A 479 -14.72 6.86 20.02
CA ALA A 479 -15.72 7.90 20.03
C ALA A 479 -17.10 7.29 20.32
N TYR A 480 -17.39 7.05 21.60
CA TYR A 480 -18.72 6.65 22.03
C TYR A 480 -19.73 7.77 21.88
N LYS A 481 -20.99 7.44 21.76
CA LYS A 481 -22.13 8.38 21.79
C LYS A 481 -23.12 7.97 22.88
N GLU A 482 -24.03 8.87 23.22
CA GLU A 482 -25.16 8.54 24.09
C GLU A 482 -26.49 8.70 23.33
N THR A 483 -27.52 7.99 23.74
CA THR A 483 -28.86 8.16 23.21
C THR A 483 -29.90 7.81 24.27
N ILE A 484 -31.16 7.93 23.92
CA ILE A 484 -32.31 7.65 24.80
C ILE A 484 -33.16 6.52 24.25
N ARG A 485 -33.83 5.76 25.12
CA ARG A 485 -34.72 4.66 24.72
C ARG A 485 -36.21 5.01 24.79
N THR A 486 -36.59 5.92 25.65
CA THR A 486 -37.98 6.21 25.95
C THR A 486 -38.33 7.68 25.77
N ALA A 487 -39.54 7.93 25.28
CA ALA A 487 -40.08 9.27 25.21
C ALA A 487 -40.43 9.77 26.61
N VAL A 488 -40.07 11.01 26.90
CA VAL A 488 -40.28 11.61 28.23
C VAL A 488 -40.70 13.08 28.09
N LYS A 489 -41.36 13.57 29.13
CA LYS A 489 -41.64 14.98 29.33
C LYS A 489 -40.85 15.48 30.54
N ALA A 490 -40.14 16.57 30.36
CA ALA A 490 -39.38 17.20 31.44
C ALA A 490 -39.48 18.73 31.38
N GLU A 491 -39.29 19.32 32.53
CA GLU A 491 -39.30 20.78 32.68
C GLU A 491 -38.09 21.25 33.48
N ALA A 492 -37.70 22.47 33.25
CA ALA A 492 -36.74 23.16 34.09
C ALA A 492 -37.08 24.64 34.20
N LYS A 493 -36.97 25.14 35.41
CA LYS A 493 -37.16 26.55 35.75
C LYS A 493 -35.85 27.08 36.29
N TYR A 494 -35.26 28.01 35.57
CA TYR A 494 -34.11 28.75 36.05
C TYR A 494 -34.56 30.10 36.60
N ALA A 495 -34.46 30.27 37.90
CA ALA A 495 -34.82 31.54 38.59
C ALA A 495 -33.70 31.90 39.55
N LYS A 496 -33.06 33.04 39.37
CA LYS A 496 -32.01 33.55 40.26
C LYS A 496 -32.23 35.03 40.54
N GLN A 497 -32.28 35.38 41.81
CA GLN A 497 -32.32 36.77 42.26
C GLN A 497 -31.04 37.10 43.04
N SER A 498 -30.27 38.05 42.57
CA SER A 498 -29.06 38.53 43.23
C SER A 498 -28.99 40.03 43.13
N GLY A 499 -29.68 40.75 44.10
CA GLY A 499 -29.55 42.17 44.30
C GLY A 499 -29.60 43.05 43.05
N GLY A 500 -30.74 43.15 42.36
CA GLY A 500 -30.95 43.91 41.13
C GLY A 500 -31.90 43.21 40.19
N LYS A 501 -31.67 43.30 38.84
CA LYS A 501 -32.44 42.58 37.82
C LYS A 501 -32.23 41.08 38.00
N GLY A 502 -33.32 40.31 38.22
CA GLY A 502 -33.27 38.86 38.34
C GLY A 502 -33.04 38.15 37.00
N GLN A 503 -32.97 36.83 37.04
CA GLN A 503 -32.93 35.98 35.85
C GLN A 503 -34.05 34.95 35.94
N TYR A 504 -34.81 34.80 34.87
CA TYR A 504 -35.93 33.88 34.80
C TYR A 504 -36.05 33.24 33.42
N GLY A 505 -36.07 31.90 33.39
CA GLY A 505 -36.41 31.12 32.20
C GLY A 505 -37.09 29.81 32.63
N HIS A 506 -38.17 29.43 31.96
CA HIS A 506 -38.89 28.19 32.21
C HIS A 506 -39.24 27.53 30.89
N ALA A 507 -38.82 26.28 30.70
CA ALA A 507 -39.06 25.48 29.50
C ALA A 507 -39.59 24.09 29.88
N VAL A 508 -40.62 23.64 29.18
CA VAL A 508 -41.17 22.29 29.24
C VAL A 508 -40.99 21.64 27.89
N ILE A 509 -40.26 20.53 27.85
CA ILE A 509 -39.95 19.82 26.64
C ILE A 509 -40.47 18.39 26.67
N GLU A 510 -40.83 17.87 25.51
CA GLU A 510 -41.01 16.47 25.25
C GLU A 510 -39.84 16.01 24.41
N MET A 511 -39.16 14.95 24.84
CA MET A 511 -38.00 14.39 24.17
C MET A 511 -38.27 12.94 23.85
N GLU A 512 -37.99 12.52 22.62
CA GLU A 512 -38.22 11.16 22.15
C GLU A 512 -37.06 10.66 21.27
N PRO A 513 -36.82 9.32 21.24
CA PRO A 513 -35.83 8.75 20.35
C PRO A 513 -36.27 8.92 18.89
N THR A 514 -35.28 9.10 17.99
CA THR A 514 -35.50 9.14 16.53
C THR A 514 -34.35 8.46 15.82
N GLU A 515 -34.57 8.03 14.60
CA GLU A 515 -33.51 7.60 13.69
C GLU A 515 -33.13 8.79 12.80
N GLY A 516 -31.94 9.36 13.00
CA GLY A 516 -31.45 10.47 12.21
C GLY A 516 -30.98 11.68 12.98
N GLU A 517 -30.85 12.82 12.29
CA GLU A 517 -30.34 14.07 12.87
C GLU A 517 -31.26 14.67 13.93
N TYR A 518 -30.68 15.50 14.79
CA TYR A 518 -31.40 16.28 15.79
C TYR A 518 -32.49 17.14 15.15
N VAL A 519 -33.67 17.11 15.71
CA VAL A 519 -34.83 17.93 15.30
C VAL A 519 -35.40 18.65 16.49
N PHE A 520 -35.55 19.99 16.37
CA PHE A 520 -36.24 20.82 17.32
C PHE A 520 -37.59 21.29 16.75
N GLU A 521 -38.67 21.02 17.49
CA GLU A 521 -40.02 21.42 17.12
C GLU A 521 -40.56 22.43 18.14
N ASN A 522 -41.00 23.58 17.65
CA ASN A 522 -41.68 24.56 18.47
C ASN A 522 -43.21 24.33 18.47
N ALA A 523 -43.75 23.90 19.59
CA ALA A 523 -45.18 23.68 19.79
C ALA A 523 -45.80 24.59 20.86
N ILE A 524 -45.21 25.76 21.08
CA ILE A 524 -45.74 26.75 22.00
C ILE A 524 -47.06 27.32 21.49
N VAL A 525 -48.07 27.32 22.35
CA VAL A 525 -49.41 27.86 22.10
C VAL A 525 -49.68 29.05 23.03
N GLY A 526 -50.37 30.06 22.53
CA GLY A 526 -50.83 31.19 23.33
C GLY A 526 -49.74 32.15 23.81
N GLY A 527 -48.54 32.12 23.22
CA GLY A 527 -47.45 33.05 23.57
C GLY A 527 -46.86 32.80 24.96
N ALA A 528 -46.93 31.59 25.49
CA ALA A 528 -46.40 31.23 26.81
C ALA A 528 -44.89 31.52 26.95
N ILE A 529 -44.15 31.50 25.84
CA ILE A 529 -42.77 31.98 25.72
C ILE A 529 -42.70 32.94 24.53
N PRO A 530 -42.14 34.16 24.71
CA PRO A 530 -41.87 35.05 23.58
C PRO A 530 -41.03 34.42 22.51
N LYS A 531 -41.36 34.65 21.24
CA LYS A 531 -40.68 33.97 20.08
C LYS A 531 -39.18 34.22 20.04
N GLU A 532 -38.72 35.36 20.55
CA GLU A 532 -37.30 35.74 20.61
C GLU A 532 -36.46 34.85 21.51
N TYR A 533 -37.04 34.15 22.50
CA TYR A 533 -36.32 33.28 23.43
C TYR A 533 -36.29 31.79 22.99
N ILE A 534 -37.09 31.40 21.99
CA ILE A 534 -37.15 30.01 21.51
C ILE A 534 -35.83 29.55 20.92
N PRO A 535 -35.13 30.34 20.08
CA PRO A 535 -33.80 29.94 19.57
C PRO A 535 -32.76 29.74 20.70
N ALA A 536 -32.88 30.52 21.80
CA ALA A 536 -31.98 30.35 22.94
C ALA A 536 -32.21 29.03 23.68
N ILE A 537 -33.45 28.56 23.78
CA ILE A 537 -33.77 27.24 24.36
C ILE A 537 -33.15 26.12 23.49
N ASP A 538 -33.36 26.20 22.18
CA ASP A 538 -32.78 25.22 21.23
C ASP A 538 -31.24 25.19 21.32
N ALA A 539 -30.60 26.37 21.32
CA ALA A 539 -29.15 26.48 21.50
C ALA A 539 -28.66 25.87 22.81
N GLY A 540 -29.43 26.07 23.91
CA GLY A 540 -29.12 25.49 25.22
C GLY A 540 -29.23 23.95 25.23
N ILE A 541 -30.20 23.39 24.53
CA ILE A 541 -30.36 21.93 24.36
C ILE A 541 -29.23 21.35 23.54
N GLN A 542 -28.90 21.94 22.39
CA GLN A 542 -27.81 21.48 21.53
C GLN A 542 -26.45 21.54 22.23
N GLU A 543 -26.18 22.58 23.00
CA GLU A 543 -24.94 22.71 23.79
C GLU A 543 -24.87 21.65 24.90
N ALA A 544 -26.00 21.36 25.57
CA ALA A 544 -26.08 20.31 26.58
C ALA A 544 -25.95 18.93 25.98
N ALA A 545 -26.45 18.70 24.77
CA ALA A 545 -26.35 17.42 24.05
C ALA A 545 -24.91 17.04 23.69
N LYS A 546 -23.99 17.99 23.59
CA LYS A 546 -22.56 17.71 23.39
C LYS A 546 -21.90 16.95 24.54
N ASN A 547 -22.51 17.00 25.72
CA ASN A 547 -22.05 16.36 26.95
C ASN A 547 -23.18 15.56 27.59
N GLY A 548 -23.25 14.28 27.26
CA GLY A 548 -24.25 13.36 27.83
C GLY A 548 -24.03 13.11 29.33
N ILE A 549 -24.96 12.38 29.93
CA ILE A 549 -25.03 12.19 31.40
C ILE A 549 -24.42 10.87 31.89
N ILE A 550 -24.19 9.89 30.99
CA ILE A 550 -23.64 8.57 31.36
C ILE A 550 -22.13 8.67 31.52
N ALA A 551 -21.45 9.13 30.47
CA ALA A 551 -20.01 9.23 30.41
C ALA A 551 -19.51 10.53 29.74
N GLY A 552 -20.43 11.49 29.49
CA GLY A 552 -20.12 12.79 28.92
C GLY A 552 -19.84 12.75 27.42
N TYR A 553 -20.38 11.78 26.70
CA TYR A 553 -20.32 11.73 25.25
C TYR A 553 -21.50 12.44 24.61
N GLU A 554 -21.34 12.86 23.35
CA GLU A 554 -22.40 13.54 22.63
C GLU A 554 -23.65 12.66 22.50
N VAL A 555 -24.82 13.29 22.72
CA VAL A 555 -26.12 12.63 22.60
C VAL A 555 -26.62 12.78 21.16
N ILE A 556 -27.00 11.64 20.55
CA ILE A 556 -27.51 11.56 19.18
C ILE A 556 -28.86 10.84 19.13
N ASN A 557 -29.51 10.86 17.98
CA ASN A 557 -30.74 10.12 17.70
C ASN A 557 -31.90 10.48 18.63
N PHE A 558 -32.14 11.79 18.83
CA PHE A 558 -33.26 12.29 19.62
C PHE A 558 -33.91 13.49 18.94
N ARG A 559 -35.18 13.69 19.25
CA ARG A 559 -35.87 14.90 18.87
C ARG A 559 -36.52 15.56 20.09
N VAL A 560 -36.61 16.87 20.05
CA VAL A 560 -37.18 17.68 21.14
C VAL A 560 -38.33 18.51 20.60
N LYS A 561 -39.44 18.51 21.37
CA LYS A 561 -40.58 19.37 21.15
C LYS A 561 -40.75 20.27 22.33
N LEU A 562 -40.67 21.57 22.10
CA LEU A 562 -40.92 22.58 23.12
C LEU A 562 -42.44 22.81 23.21
N VAL A 563 -43.05 22.35 24.34
CA VAL A 563 -44.52 22.27 24.46
C VAL A 563 -45.10 23.35 25.34
N HIS A 564 -44.35 23.83 26.34
CA HIS A 564 -44.83 24.85 27.28
C HIS A 564 -43.64 25.56 27.95
N GLY A 565 -43.95 26.63 28.65
CA GLY A 565 -43.04 27.39 29.49
C GLY A 565 -43.70 28.62 30.09
N SER A 566 -42.94 29.45 30.74
CA SER A 566 -43.37 30.75 31.22
C SER A 566 -42.22 31.73 31.21
N TYR A 567 -42.54 33.01 31.16
CA TYR A 567 -41.56 34.09 31.19
C TYR A 567 -41.94 35.15 32.27
N HIS A 568 -40.99 35.99 32.59
CA HIS A 568 -41.18 37.11 33.47
C HIS A 568 -40.79 38.40 32.74
N GLU A 569 -41.68 39.38 32.72
CA GLU A 569 -41.51 40.60 31.89
C GLU A 569 -40.19 41.35 32.12
N VAL A 570 -39.66 41.33 33.36
CA VAL A 570 -38.44 42.04 33.73
C VAL A 570 -37.20 41.18 33.80
N ASP A 571 -37.32 39.92 34.28
CA ASP A 571 -36.22 39.07 34.64
C ASP A 571 -35.88 38.03 33.56
N SER A 572 -36.71 37.90 32.53
CA SER A 572 -36.43 36.97 31.41
C SER A 572 -35.36 37.52 30.45
N SER A 573 -34.49 36.63 29.99
CA SER A 573 -33.43 36.95 29.05
C SER A 573 -33.09 35.70 28.19
N GLU A 574 -32.47 35.92 27.06
CA GLU A 574 -31.97 34.82 26.20
C GLU A 574 -31.07 33.85 27.00
N MET A 575 -30.17 34.39 27.83
CA MET A 575 -29.27 33.59 28.66
C MET A 575 -30.04 32.72 29.66
N ALA A 576 -31.08 33.28 30.31
CA ALA A 576 -31.90 32.53 31.27
C ALA A 576 -32.66 31.38 30.59
N PHE A 577 -33.19 31.61 29.39
CA PHE A 577 -33.84 30.55 28.59
C PHE A 577 -32.87 29.54 28.01
N LYS A 578 -31.66 29.94 27.62
CA LYS A 578 -30.59 29.01 27.22
C LYS A 578 -30.24 28.05 28.37
N ILE A 579 -30.09 28.57 29.58
CA ILE A 579 -29.83 27.74 30.76
C ILE A 579 -31.02 26.84 31.07
N ALA A 580 -32.27 27.37 31.00
CA ALA A 580 -33.48 26.57 31.22
C ALA A 580 -33.61 25.43 30.21
N GLY A 581 -33.29 25.66 28.94
CA GLY A 581 -33.22 24.64 27.89
C GLY A 581 -32.20 23.54 28.19
N SER A 582 -31.00 23.94 28.58
CA SER A 582 -29.94 23.01 29.00
C SER A 582 -30.35 22.17 30.22
N MET A 583 -30.97 22.77 31.23
CA MET A 583 -31.45 22.08 32.43
C MET A 583 -32.61 21.12 32.08
N ALA A 584 -33.56 21.54 31.26
CA ALA A 584 -34.70 20.72 30.85
C ALA A 584 -34.21 19.46 30.08
N PHE A 585 -33.23 19.62 29.18
CA PHE A 585 -32.60 18.52 28.48
C PHE A 585 -31.93 17.52 29.44
N LYS A 586 -31.14 17.98 30.40
CA LYS A 586 -30.49 17.13 31.42
C LYS A 586 -31.52 16.39 32.26
N ASN A 587 -32.61 17.04 32.66
CA ASN A 587 -33.70 16.42 33.40
C ASN A 587 -34.43 15.37 32.55
N ALA A 588 -34.60 15.63 31.25
CA ALA A 588 -35.16 14.66 30.30
C ALA A 588 -34.26 13.45 30.13
N MET A 589 -32.97 13.64 29.93
CA MET A 589 -31.99 12.57 29.80
C MET A 589 -32.03 11.59 30.99
N GLN A 590 -32.12 12.08 32.22
CA GLN A 590 -32.19 11.25 33.43
C GLN A 590 -33.40 10.33 33.45
N LYS A 591 -34.49 10.72 32.80
CA LYS A 591 -35.77 9.96 32.78
C LYS A 591 -35.92 9.10 31.55
N ALA A 592 -35.20 9.39 30.48
CA ALA A 592 -35.37 8.81 29.14
C ALA A 592 -34.66 7.46 28.94
N SER A 593 -34.18 6.81 30.01
CA SER A 593 -33.40 5.57 29.95
C SER A 593 -32.21 5.71 29.01
N PRO A 594 -31.24 6.57 29.33
CA PRO A 594 -30.09 6.82 28.47
C PRO A 594 -29.20 5.59 28.37
N VAL A 595 -28.60 5.39 27.20
CA VAL A 595 -27.68 4.29 26.90
C VAL A 595 -26.47 4.78 26.13
N LEU A 596 -25.35 4.06 26.27
CA LEU A 596 -24.12 4.32 25.54
C LEU A 596 -24.15 3.58 24.20
N LEU A 597 -23.67 4.22 23.16
CA LEU A 597 -23.51 3.67 21.83
C LEU A 597 -22.03 3.53 21.49
N GLU A 598 -21.67 2.43 20.83
CA GLU A 598 -20.32 2.17 20.31
C GLU A 598 -20.33 2.13 18.78
N PRO A 599 -19.24 2.62 18.13
CA PRO A 599 -19.14 2.56 16.69
C PRO A 599 -18.84 1.13 16.21
N MET A 600 -19.72 0.61 15.33
CA MET A 600 -19.57 -0.68 14.69
C MET A 600 -18.82 -0.52 13.36
N ARG A 601 -17.86 -1.41 13.13
CA ARG A 601 -17.12 -1.50 11.89
C ARG A 601 -17.65 -2.66 11.04
N LYS A 602 -17.94 -2.40 9.78
CA LYS A 602 -18.13 -3.46 8.79
C LYS A 602 -16.76 -3.97 8.41
N VAL A 603 -16.48 -5.22 8.75
CA VAL A 603 -15.20 -5.89 8.56
C VAL A 603 -15.36 -6.93 7.47
N GLU A 604 -14.49 -6.92 6.49
CA GLU A 604 -14.40 -7.92 5.44
C GLU A 604 -13.01 -8.57 5.51
N VAL A 605 -12.98 -9.90 5.70
CA VAL A 605 -11.73 -10.66 5.83
C VAL A 605 -11.66 -11.68 4.70
N THR A 606 -10.58 -11.66 3.95
CA THR A 606 -10.29 -12.63 2.89
C THR A 606 -9.16 -13.54 3.34
N VAL A 607 -9.43 -14.85 3.42
CA VAL A 607 -8.47 -15.87 3.83
C VAL A 607 -8.63 -17.14 2.98
N PRO A 608 -7.56 -17.96 2.82
CA PRO A 608 -7.70 -19.32 2.32
C PRO A 608 -8.67 -20.15 3.19
N GLU A 609 -9.37 -21.10 2.59
CA GLU A 609 -10.39 -21.93 3.26
C GLU A 609 -9.85 -22.63 4.52
N GLU A 610 -8.59 -23.04 4.51
CA GLU A 610 -7.93 -23.72 5.64
C GLU A 610 -7.89 -22.90 6.93
N TYR A 611 -7.91 -21.55 6.84
CA TYR A 611 -7.89 -20.64 8.00
C TYR A 611 -9.25 -20.06 8.38
N MET A 612 -10.30 -20.37 7.62
CA MET A 612 -11.64 -19.81 7.79
C MET A 612 -12.19 -20.03 9.22
N GLY A 613 -12.04 -21.25 9.75
CA GLY A 613 -12.55 -21.59 11.07
C GLY A 613 -11.90 -20.77 12.19
N ASP A 614 -10.58 -20.59 12.14
CA ASP A 614 -9.82 -19.82 13.13
C ASP A 614 -10.18 -18.33 13.08
N VAL A 615 -10.41 -17.80 11.89
CA VAL A 615 -10.81 -16.40 11.68
C VAL A 615 -12.22 -16.15 12.19
N ILE A 616 -13.16 -17.02 11.89
CA ILE A 616 -14.55 -16.93 12.41
C ILE A 616 -14.55 -17.01 13.94
N GLY A 617 -13.77 -17.92 14.52
CA GLY A 617 -13.61 -18.03 15.96
C GLY A 617 -13.07 -16.75 16.60
N ASP A 618 -12.10 -16.12 15.98
CA ASP A 618 -11.53 -14.85 16.47
C ASP A 618 -12.53 -13.70 16.36
N ILE A 619 -13.21 -13.55 15.23
CA ILE A 619 -14.25 -12.52 15.02
C ILE A 619 -15.36 -12.66 16.09
N ASN A 620 -15.84 -13.88 16.36
CA ASN A 620 -16.83 -14.13 17.39
C ASN A 620 -16.31 -13.76 18.78
N SER A 621 -15.04 -14.06 19.09
CA SER A 621 -14.44 -13.69 20.38
C SER A 621 -14.36 -12.17 20.58
N ARG A 622 -14.34 -11.39 19.50
CA ARG A 622 -14.33 -9.93 19.46
C ARG A 622 -15.74 -9.32 19.43
N ARG A 623 -16.74 -10.03 19.88
CA ARG A 623 -18.16 -9.62 19.83
C ARG A 623 -18.65 -9.36 18.39
N GLY A 624 -18.00 -9.96 17.41
CA GLY A 624 -18.37 -9.82 16.00
C GLY A 624 -19.68 -10.55 15.69
N ARG A 625 -20.50 -9.90 14.86
CA ARG A 625 -21.74 -10.50 14.33
C ARG A 625 -21.55 -10.77 12.85
N MET A 626 -21.60 -12.06 12.50
CA MET A 626 -21.43 -12.49 11.11
C MET A 626 -22.59 -11.98 10.24
N GLU A 627 -22.25 -11.39 9.10
CA GLU A 627 -23.21 -10.96 8.07
C GLU A 627 -23.33 -12.01 6.97
N GLY A 628 -22.22 -12.61 6.55
CA GLY A 628 -22.17 -13.62 5.50
C GLY A 628 -20.78 -14.10 5.16
N MET A 629 -20.73 -15.12 4.31
CA MET A 629 -19.51 -15.69 3.76
C MET A 629 -19.70 -15.98 2.28
N GLU A 630 -18.64 -15.81 1.51
CA GLU A 630 -18.64 -16.06 0.08
C GLU A 630 -17.29 -16.62 -0.38
N ALA A 631 -17.33 -17.64 -1.22
CA ALA A 631 -16.12 -18.20 -1.84
C ALA A 631 -15.80 -17.42 -3.12
N VAL A 632 -14.61 -16.82 -3.19
CA VAL A 632 -14.16 -16.05 -4.34
C VAL A 632 -12.74 -16.50 -4.73
N ASN A 633 -12.57 -17.03 -5.94
CA ASN A 633 -11.27 -17.40 -6.51
C ASN A 633 -10.40 -18.30 -5.59
N GLY A 634 -11.01 -19.26 -4.89
CA GLY A 634 -10.29 -20.18 -4.00
C GLY A 634 -9.96 -19.62 -2.62
N ALA A 635 -10.44 -18.42 -2.30
CA ALA A 635 -10.39 -17.82 -0.98
C ALA A 635 -11.82 -17.68 -0.41
N GLN A 636 -11.93 -17.54 0.91
CA GLN A 636 -13.18 -17.25 1.61
C GLN A 636 -13.21 -15.78 2.01
N VAL A 637 -14.25 -15.09 1.65
CA VAL A 637 -14.54 -13.71 2.07
C VAL A 637 -15.56 -13.75 3.20
N ILE A 638 -15.16 -13.32 4.38
CA ILE A 638 -15.98 -13.33 5.61
C ILE A 638 -16.37 -11.89 5.90
N ARG A 639 -17.67 -11.62 6.06
CA ARG A 639 -18.20 -10.29 6.41
C ARG A 639 -18.84 -10.33 7.80
N ALA A 640 -18.51 -9.33 8.61
CA ALA A 640 -19.03 -9.22 9.96
C ALA A 640 -19.09 -7.75 10.42
N PHE A 641 -19.97 -7.48 11.40
CA PHE A 641 -19.95 -6.24 12.16
C PHE A 641 -19.21 -6.48 13.48
N VAL A 642 -18.21 -5.65 13.76
CA VAL A 642 -17.38 -5.78 14.97
C VAL A 642 -17.22 -4.40 15.62
N PRO A 643 -17.35 -4.28 16.95
CA PRO A 643 -17.10 -3.01 17.64
C PRO A 643 -15.65 -2.53 17.43
N LEU A 644 -15.46 -1.23 17.19
CA LEU A 644 -14.12 -0.66 16.99
C LEU A 644 -13.17 -0.99 18.15
N SER A 645 -13.67 -0.95 19.38
CA SER A 645 -12.87 -1.25 20.58
C SER A 645 -12.24 -2.65 20.59
N GLU A 646 -12.84 -3.60 19.87
CA GLU A 646 -12.36 -4.99 19.76
C GLU A 646 -11.44 -5.21 18.56
N MET A 647 -11.31 -4.22 17.67
CA MET A 647 -10.49 -4.32 16.46
C MET A 647 -9.04 -3.93 16.65
N PHE A 648 -8.68 -3.32 17.77
CA PHE A 648 -7.28 -2.97 18.05
C PHE A 648 -6.40 -4.23 18.10
N GLY A 649 -5.28 -4.21 17.36
CA GLY A 649 -4.37 -5.35 17.23
C GLY A 649 -4.88 -6.51 16.35
N TYR A 650 -6.02 -6.35 15.66
CA TYR A 650 -6.58 -7.40 14.83
C TYR A 650 -5.68 -7.79 13.66
N ALA A 651 -4.99 -6.84 13.03
CA ALA A 651 -4.08 -7.10 11.92
C ALA A 651 -3.00 -8.13 12.29
N THR A 652 -2.38 -7.97 13.47
CA THR A 652 -1.37 -8.89 13.99
C THR A 652 -1.95 -10.27 14.29
N THR A 653 -3.14 -10.30 14.88
CA THR A 653 -3.85 -11.56 15.17
C THR A 653 -4.19 -12.31 13.88
N LEU A 654 -4.73 -11.61 12.88
CA LEU A 654 -5.09 -12.20 11.59
C LEU A 654 -3.85 -12.76 10.88
N ARG A 655 -2.76 -12.01 10.83
CA ARG A 655 -1.48 -12.46 10.25
C ARG A 655 -0.95 -13.72 10.93
N SER A 656 -0.97 -13.75 12.24
CA SER A 656 -0.52 -14.92 13.02
C SER A 656 -1.37 -16.15 12.72
N ARG A 657 -2.71 -16.00 12.69
CA ARG A 657 -3.66 -17.14 12.48
C ARG A 657 -3.71 -17.61 11.04
N SER A 658 -3.43 -16.74 10.07
CA SER A 658 -3.47 -17.05 8.63
C SER A 658 -2.09 -17.25 8.00
N GLN A 659 -1.04 -17.32 8.81
CA GLN A 659 0.34 -17.38 8.32
C GLN A 659 0.68 -16.28 7.30
N GLY A 660 0.15 -15.08 7.52
CA GLY A 660 0.34 -13.92 6.65
C GLY A 660 -0.53 -13.90 5.38
N ARG A 661 -1.41 -14.90 5.17
CA ARG A 661 -2.25 -14.99 3.97
C ARG A 661 -3.58 -14.24 4.07
N GLY A 662 -4.01 -13.89 5.29
CA GLY A 662 -5.23 -13.15 5.54
C GLY A 662 -5.06 -11.66 5.29
N VAL A 663 -6.03 -11.06 4.61
CA VAL A 663 -6.16 -9.61 4.48
C VAL A 663 -7.53 -9.18 4.98
N TYR A 664 -7.65 -7.97 5.49
CA TYR A 664 -8.93 -7.42 5.89
C TYR A 664 -9.06 -5.95 5.56
N SER A 665 -10.30 -5.50 5.47
CA SER A 665 -10.67 -4.09 5.45
C SER A 665 -11.72 -3.84 6.51
N MET A 666 -11.80 -2.63 7.03
CA MET A 666 -12.86 -2.20 7.92
C MET A 666 -13.27 -0.76 7.63
N VAL A 667 -14.58 -0.52 7.64
CA VAL A 667 -15.16 0.81 7.48
C VAL A 667 -16.18 1.05 8.58
N PHE A 668 -16.37 2.32 8.97
CA PHE A 668 -17.48 2.67 9.86
C PHE A 668 -18.81 2.33 9.18
N ASP A 669 -19.73 1.71 9.92
CA ASP A 669 -21.07 1.39 9.41
C ASP A 669 -22.16 2.13 10.21
N HIS A 670 -22.29 1.85 11.48
CA HIS A 670 -23.33 2.43 12.34
C HIS A 670 -22.91 2.41 13.81
N TYR A 671 -23.74 3.00 14.66
CA TYR A 671 -23.65 2.90 16.10
C TYR A 671 -24.60 1.85 16.64
N GLU A 672 -24.14 0.99 17.56
CA GLU A 672 -24.97 0.06 18.32
C GLU A 672 -24.86 0.27 19.83
N GLU A 673 -25.83 -0.21 20.54
CA GLU A 673 -25.90 -0.09 21.98
C GLU A 673 -24.86 -0.98 22.66
N VAL A 674 -24.10 -0.38 23.57
CA VAL A 674 -23.08 -1.07 24.35
C VAL A 674 -23.72 -2.02 25.38
N PRO A 675 -23.25 -3.26 25.54
CA PRO A 675 -23.70 -4.14 26.62
C PRO A 675 -23.54 -3.49 27.99
N LYS A 676 -24.53 -3.70 28.89
CA LYS A 676 -24.61 -3.00 30.17
C LYS A 676 -23.36 -3.10 31.03
N ASN A 677 -22.75 -4.27 31.09
CA ASN A 677 -21.49 -4.49 31.81
C ASN A 677 -20.32 -3.65 31.28
N ILE A 678 -20.23 -3.47 29.96
CA ILE A 678 -19.20 -2.64 29.29
C ILE A 678 -19.52 -1.16 29.48
N GLN A 679 -20.80 -0.76 29.39
CA GLN A 679 -21.23 0.60 29.69
C GLN A 679 -20.81 1.04 31.10
N GLU A 680 -21.01 0.18 32.11
CA GLU A 680 -20.60 0.45 33.48
C GLU A 680 -19.08 0.62 33.63
N GLN A 681 -18.30 -0.18 32.90
CA GLN A 681 -16.84 -0.04 32.89
C GLN A 681 -16.37 1.28 32.25
N ILE A 682 -16.96 1.67 31.11
CA ILE A 682 -16.62 2.90 30.42
C ILE A 682 -16.99 4.11 31.28
N ALA A 683 -18.20 4.12 31.86
CA ALA A 683 -18.65 5.19 32.77
C ALA A 683 -17.77 5.30 34.02
N GLY A 684 -17.37 4.16 34.61
CA GLY A 684 -16.49 4.11 35.79
C GLY A 684 -15.06 4.59 35.52
N ASN A 685 -14.54 4.33 34.36
CA ASN A 685 -13.19 4.79 33.97
C ASN A 685 -13.11 6.30 33.73
N ARG A 686 -14.21 6.93 33.30
CA ARG A 686 -14.25 8.39 33.06
C ARG A 686 -14.58 9.20 34.31
N ALA A 687 -15.11 8.56 35.36
CA ALA A 687 -15.38 9.19 36.65
C ALA A 687 -14.11 9.27 37.56
N LYS A 688 -13.04 8.58 37.21
CA LYS A 688 -11.70 8.68 37.82
C LYS A 688 -10.83 9.67 37.04
#